data_e5dbc8c880064e949d5071b24c84a78b
#
_entry.id   e5dbc8c880064e949d5071b24c84a78b
#
_cell.length_a   1.000
_cell.length_b   1.000
_cell.length_c   1.000
_cell.angle_alpha   90.00
_cell.angle_beta   90.00
_cell.angle_gamma   90.00
#
_symmetry.space_group_name_H-M   'P 1'
#
loop_
_entity.id
_entity.type
_entity.pdbx_description
1 polymer ?
#
loop_
_entity_poly.entity_id
_entity_poly.type
_entity_poly.pdbx_seq_one_letter_code
_entity_poly.pdbx_strand_id
1 'polypeptide(L)'
;MKISDGDAGEYSSTSLRRVDLENRHITSVKEFSALTPNFYQPDYGSRMTSSIYVRGFGSRIDQPVVGMNIDGVPVMNKNSYDFELFDIDRVQVMRGAQGVLFGRNTTGGAINIYTMSPLDFQGKRLTLEYGSANSVRLKASHYAKTSETFGWSVGVHYNHSDGYFRNYELGKNCDGGDNAALRLRMQWLPSENLSVDNTLSAGYVDEGGWAYAHYNPETRELAPVAYNDECSYNRFTISDGLVVKRYFDNATLSSTTGYQYVDDRMELDNDFLPLDYFSMGQYQKEHSLTQELVVKADDLGIFNLLGGVFGFFKHNRMSAPVHFKQFGIDNLILKNANEEYYYYLSGGDRKLSFEEDNFVIADDFVIPAFGAALFVQGGASFGSFDVKAGLRVEYEYSSMSYDSRATVHYSTYKDLRDSNELNTVFKGSRAVDALELLPSLSVSYGGNWGNVYASARKGFKAGGFNTQLFSDILKQQMIGELIGNPQDVDASSTVYEPEENWTYELGAHLSPLSNGNLDISATLFYIDCRNQQLTVFPDGESTGRMMSNAGRSFSNGVELGVRYLLGDFTFDAGFGYAHARFIEYNRGDADLAGKFLPYAPRETYSANVAYRIPVPRSFANIFVLNVGWNGVGRIYWNEENTLSQPFYGLLSASLVWEKGHWGASLWGKNLLDEKYNTFYFRSIGNDFFAQGKPLHFGVSLHVNL
;
A
#
# COMPACT_ATOMS: atom_id res chain seq x y z
N MET A 1 -8.30 16.31 -15.92
CA MET A 1 -7.05 15.76 -15.36
C MET A 1 -6.21 16.89 -14.82
N LYS A 2 -5.73 16.78 -13.58
CA LYS A 2 -4.82 17.79 -12.99
C LYS A 2 -3.47 17.80 -13.67
N ILE A 3 -3.04 16.67 -14.23
CA ILE A 3 -1.76 16.48 -14.90
C ILE A 3 -2.05 16.09 -16.34
N SER A 4 -1.55 16.87 -17.28
CA SER A 4 -1.53 16.52 -18.70
C SER A 4 -0.28 15.70 -19.02
N ASP A 5 -0.27 14.99 -20.16
CA ASP A 5 0.92 14.24 -20.59
C ASP A 5 2.13 15.17 -20.81
N GLY A 6 1.92 16.47 -21.08
CA GLY A 6 2.96 17.50 -21.14
C GLY A 6 3.55 17.89 -19.78
N ASP A 7 2.83 17.69 -18.67
CA ASP A 7 3.33 17.99 -17.32
C ASP A 7 4.28 16.90 -16.78
N ALA A 8 4.36 15.73 -17.42
CA ALA A 8 5.21 14.62 -17.01
C ALA A 8 6.72 14.96 -16.98
N GLY A 9 7.13 16.03 -17.69
CA GLY A 9 8.50 16.49 -17.74
C GLY A 9 9.04 17.18 -16.49
N GLU A 10 8.19 17.47 -15.48
CA GLU A 10 8.60 18.19 -14.26
C GLU A 10 8.59 17.29 -13.00
N TYR A 11 8.37 16.00 -13.18
CA TYR A 11 8.29 15.03 -12.10
C TYR A 11 9.10 13.79 -12.42
N SER A 12 9.70 13.19 -11.40
CA SER A 12 10.19 11.83 -11.53
C SER A 12 9.00 10.87 -11.61
N SER A 13 8.78 10.27 -12.78
CA SER A 13 7.64 9.37 -13.00
C SER A 13 8.03 8.16 -13.86
N THR A 14 7.24 7.09 -13.72
CA THR A 14 7.30 5.90 -14.58
C THR A 14 5.89 5.59 -15.05
N SER A 15 5.71 5.41 -16.35
CA SER A 15 4.42 5.05 -16.95
C SER A 15 4.52 3.68 -17.60
N LEU A 16 3.59 2.77 -17.24
CA LEU A 16 3.45 1.44 -17.84
C LEU A 16 2.12 1.42 -18.60
N ARG A 17 2.19 1.21 -19.89
CA ARG A 17 1.00 1.08 -20.76
C ARG A 17 0.46 -0.35 -20.71
N ARG A 18 -0.77 -0.55 -21.15
CA ARG A 18 -1.42 -1.87 -21.25
C ARG A 18 -0.52 -2.94 -21.87
N VAL A 19 0.14 -2.63 -22.99
CA VAL A 19 1.03 -3.59 -23.67
C VAL A 19 2.21 -4.00 -22.79
N ASP A 20 2.77 -3.08 -22.00
CA ASP A 20 3.84 -3.39 -21.05
C ASP A 20 3.34 -4.30 -19.91
N LEU A 21 2.12 -4.04 -19.42
CA LEU A 21 1.48 -4.85 -18.37
C LEU A 21 1.18 -6.28 -18.87
N GLU A 22 0.57 -6.40 -20.04
CA GLU A 22 0.19 -7.70 -20.64
C GLU A 22 1.43 -8.53 -21.03
N ASN A 23 2.40 -7.93 -21.74
CA ASN A 23 3.59 -8.62 -22.19
C ASN A 23 4.50 -9.10 -21.04
N ARG A 24 4.58 -8.36 -19.95
CA ARG A 24 5.38 -8.70 -18.77
C ARG A 24 4.58 -9.50 -17.73
N HIS A 25 3.32 -9.79 -18.03
CA HIS A 25 2.40 -10.47 -17.12
C HIS A 25 2.29 -9.78 -15.74
N ILE A 26 2.14 -8.45 -15.73
CA ILE A 26 1.95 -7.65 -14.53
C ILE A 26 0.45 -7.62 -14.21
N THR A 27 0.05 -8.20 -13.10
CA THR A 27 -1.37 -8.43 -12.76
C THR A 27 -1.83 -7.65 -11.52
N SER A 28 -0.91 -7.13 -10.72
CA SER A 28 -1.25 -6.35 -9.53
C SER A 28 -0.30 -5.16 -9.33
N VAL A 29 -0.67 -4.22 -8.45
CA VAL A 29 0.17 -3.06 -8.10
C VAL A 29 1.46 -3.49 -7.40
N LYS A 30 1.45 -4.58 -6.63
CA LYS A 30 2.65 -5.13 -5.97
C LYS A 30 3.77 -5.44 -6.98
N GLU A 31 3.41 -5.84 -8.20
CA GLU A 31 4.38 -6.21 -9.24
C GLU A 31 5.10 -5.01 -9.87
N PHE A 32 4.73 -3.76 -9.52
CA PHE A 32 5.54 -2.57 -9.84
C PHE A 32 6.78 -2.45 -8.95
N SER A 33 6.83 -3.22 -7.88
CA SER A 33 7.98 -3.29 -6.98
C SER A 33 9.25 -3.60 -7.75
N ALA A 34 10.28 -2.79 -7.57
CA ALA A 34 11.55 -2.81 -8.28
C ALA A 34 11.48 -2.60 -9.82
N LEU A 35 10.30 -2.62 -10.47
CA LEU A 35 10.16 -2.16 -11.86
C LEU A 35 10.29 -0.64 -11.97
N THR A 36 9.85 0.06 -10.94
CA THR A 36 9.97 1.51 -10.83
C THR A 36 11.12 1.85 -9.90
N PRO A 37 12.09 2.71 -10.31
CA PRO A 37 13.21 3.10 -9.45
C PRO A 37 12.78 3.63 -8.10
N ASN A 38 13.43 3.17 -7.02
CA ASN A 38 13.14 3.53 -5.63
C ASN A 38 11.68 3.34 -5.18
N PHE A 39 10.96 2.44 -5.83
CA PHE A 39 9.61 2.02 -5.45
C PHE A 39 9.64 0.56 -5.02
N TYR A 40 9.14 0.28 -3.82
CA TYR A 40 9.10 -1.05 -3.26
C TYR A 40 7.78 -1.27 -2.50
N GLN A 41 7.11 -2.36 -2.83
CA GLN A 41 5.92 -2.84 -2.13
C GLN A 41 6.16 -4.29 -1.73
N PRO A 42 6.50 -4.56 -0.45
CA PRO A 42 6.71 -5.91 0.03
C PRO A 42 5.41 -6.71 0.03
N ASP A 43 5.53 -8.00 -0.17
CA ASP A 43 4.41 -8.94 0.01
C ASP A 43 4.39 -9.42 1.46
N TYR A 44 3.40 -8.99 2.24
CA TYR A 44 3.21 -9.42 3.63
C TYR A 44 2.40 -10.72 3.73
N GLY A 45 2.08 -11.35 2.61
CA GLY A 45 1.30 -12.57 2.56
C GLY A 45 -0.21 -12.37 2.55
N SER A 46 -0.71 -11.13 2.63
CA SER A 46 -2.13 -10.79 2.52
C SER A 46 -2.33 -9.44 1.84
N ARG A 47 -3.49 -9.24 1.20
CA ARG A 47 -3.85 -7.97 0.54
C ARG A 47 -4.18 -6.83 1.49
N MET A 48 -4.45 -7.11 2.76
CA MET A 48 -4.72 -6.08 3.76
C MET A 48 -3.55 -5.11 3.92
N THR A 49 -2.32 -5.61 3.86
CA THR A 49 -1.14 -4.84 4.16
C THR A 49 -0.44 -4.37 2.87
N SER A 50 -0.98 -3.33 2.26
CA SER A 50 -0.42 -2.72 1.05
C SER A 50 0.50 -1.55 1.40
N SER A 51 1.61 -1.82 2.09
CA SER A 51 2.60 -0.79 2.41
C SER A 51 3.50 -0.52 1.22
N ILE A 52 3.59 0.72 0.82
CA ILE A 52 4.42 1.17 -0.28
C ILE A 52 5.56 2.01 0.29
N TYR A 53 6.78 1.72 -0.16
CA TYR A 53 7.99 2.47 0.17
C TYR A 53 8.51 3.17 -1.08
N VAL A 54 8.74 4.47 -0.98
CA VAL A 54 9.30 5.27 -2.06
C VAL A 54 10.47 6.07 -1.52
N ARG A 55 11.64 5.96 -2.18
CA ARG A 55 12.85 6.70 -1.79
C ARG A 55 13.25 6.54 -0.31
N GLY A 56 12.99 5.38 0.26
CA GLY A 56 13.31 5.07 1.65
C GLY A 56 12.19 5.37 2.66
N PHE A 57 11.13 6.09 2.29
CA PHE A 57 9.98 6.37 3.15
C PHE A 57 8.82 5.43 2.85
N GLY A 58 8.15 4.98 3.90
CA GLY A 58 6.99 4.11 3.80
C GLY A 58 6.17 4.10 5.08
N SER A 59 5.01 3.47 5.03
CA SER A 59 4.16 3.27 6.20
C SER A 59 3.55 1.89 6.16
N ARG A 60 3.74 1.15 7.25
CA ARG A 60 3.21 -0.19 7.40
C ARG A 60 1.77 -0.19 7.91
N ILE A 61 1.47 0.68 8.87
CA ILE A 61 0.18 0.78 9.54
C ILE A 61 -0.45 2.12 9.16
N ASP A 62 -1.78 2.17 9.13
CA ASP A 62 -2.64 3.32 8.96
C ASP A 62 -2.34 4.18 7.71
N GLN A 63 -1.86 5.40 7.83
CA GLN A 63 -1.79 6.36 6.72
C GLN A 63 -0.70 6.00 5.69
N PRO A 64 -1.01 5.96 4.37
CA PRO A 64 0.00 5.69 3.34
C PRO A 64 0.89 6.91 3.09
N VAL A 65 2.08 6.68 2.51
CA VAL A 65 2.97 7.74 1.98
C VAL A 65 2.72 8.04 0.50
N VAL A 66 1.96 7.17 -0.17
CA VAL A 66 1.65 7.28 -1.60
C VAL A 66 0.14 7.32 -1.77
N GLY A 67 -0.37 8.36 -2.42
CA GLY A 67 -1.77 8.45 -2.82
C GLY A 67 -2.07 7.55 -4.02
N MET A 68 -3.26 6.98 -4.09
CA MET A 68 -3.72 6.21 -5.24
C MET A 68 -4.99 6.81 -5.82
N ASN A 69 -5.05 6.93 -7.15
CA ASN A 69 -6.20 7.44 -7.87
C ASN A 69 -6.57 6.49 -9.01
N ILE A 70 -7.85 6.26 -9.21
CA ILE A 70 -8.40 5.53 -10.36
C ILE A 70 -9.28 6.49 -11.15
N ASP A 71 -8.94 6.72 -12.43
CA ASP A 71 -9.61 7.69 -13.32
C ASP A 71 -9.78 9.09 -12.71
N GLY A 72 -8.81 9.50 -11.85
CA GLY A 72 -8.79 10.79 -11.16
C GLY A 72 -9.54 10.82 -9.83
N VAL A 73 -10.17 9.74 -9.40
CA VAL A 73 -10.86 9.61 -8.11
C VAL A 73 -9.91 9.02 -7.07
N PRO A 74 -9.70 9.66 -5.91
CA PRO A 74 -8.80 9.14 -4.88
C PRO A 74 -9.35 7.88 -4.20
N VAL A 75 -8.49 6.89 -3.98
CA VAL A 75 -8.77 5.72 -3.14
C VAL A 75 -8.43 6.10 -1.70
N MET A 76 -9.45 6.17 -0.83
CA MET A 76 -9.31 6.73 0.51
C MET A 76 -8.84 5.73 1.57
N ASN A 77 -9.07 4.43 1.34
CA ASN A 77 -8.67 3.37 2.27
C ASN A 77 -7.47 2.60 1.71
N LYS A 78 -6.36 2.60 2.44
CA LYS A 78 -5.12 1.91 2.06
C LYS A 78 -5.30 0.40 1.88
N ASN A 79 -6.18 -0.24 2.65
CA ASN A 79 -6.45 -1.67 2.53
C ASN A 79 -7.03 -2.06 1.15
N SER A 80 -7.53 -1.07 0.39
CA SER A 80 -8.02 -1.24 -0.98
C SER A 80 -6.96 -1.03 -2.06
N TYR A 81 -5.69 -0.77 -1.72
CA TYR A 81 -4.64 -0.47 -2.70
C TYR A 81 -4.14 -1.70 -3.47
N ASP A 82 -4.27 -2.89 -2.90
CA ASP A 82 -3.92 -4.13 -3.58
C ASP A 82 -5.15 -4.77 -4.22
N PHE A 83 -5.21 -4.70 -5.54
CA PHE A 83 -6.25 -5.30 -6.37
C PHE A 83 -5.68 -5.75 -7.70
N GLU A 84 -6.41 -6.64 -8.38
CA GLU A 84 -6.02 -7.14 -9.69
C GLU A 84 -6.22 -6.09 -10.79
N LEU A 85 -5.23 -5.94 -11.64
CA LEU A 85 -5.28 -5.05 -12.79
C LEU A 85 -6.02 -5.72 -13.95
N PHE A 86 -7.21 -5.23 -14.27
CA PHE A 86 -7.98 -5.61 -15.45
C PHE A 86 -8.60 -4.37 -16.07
N ASP A 87 -8.73 -4.35 -17.39
CA ASP A 87 -9.25 -3.22 -18.17
C ASP A 87 -8.48 -1.90 -17.93
N ILE A 88 -7.16 -2.03 -17.75
CA ILE A 88 -6.28 -0.89 -17.52
C ILE A 88 -5.66 -0.45 -18.84
N ASP A 89 -5.71 0.84 -19.12
CA ASP A 89 -5.00 1.47 -20.24
C ASP A 89 -3.55 1.77 -19.88
N ARG A 90 -3.34 2.40 -18.71
CA ARG A 90 -2.00 2.73 -18.21
C ARG A 90 -1.98 2.91 -16.70
N VAL A 91 -0.80 2.76 -16.12
CA VAL A 91 -0.49 3.11 -14.74
C VAL A 91 0.68 4.08 -14.73
N GLN A 92 0.56 5.16 -13.99
CA GLN A 92 1.60 6.16 -13.78
C GLN A 92 1.98 6.20 -12.31
N VAL A 93 3.27 6.01 -12.02
CA VAL A 93 3.84 6.12 -10.68
C VAL A 93 4.66 7.40 -10.63
N MET A 94 4.23 8.37 -9.84
CA MET A 94 4.93 9.63 -9.57
C MET A 94 5.67 9.50 -8.26
N ARG A 95 6.92 9.92 -8.22
CA ARG A 95 7.78 9.86 -7.02
C ARG A 95 8.07 11.27 -6.49
N GLY A 96 8.31 11.35 -5.17
CA GLY A 96 8.47 12.62 -4.45
C GLY A 96 7.16 13.29 -4.10
N ALA A 97 7.20 14.28 -3.21
CA ALA A 97 6.02 14.92 -2.67
C ALA A 97 5.08 15.52 -3.73
N GLN A 98 3.79 15.22 -3.63
CA GLN A 98 2.74 15.68 -4.54
C GLN A 98 1.64 16.48 -3.80
N GLY A 99 2.02 17.18 -2.72
CA GLY A 99 1.09 17.82 -1.79
C GLY A 99 0.13 18.82 -2.43
N VAL A 100 0.55 19.67 -3.38
CA VAL A 100 -0.32 20.70 -3.98
C VAL A 100 -1.49 20.09 -4.73
N LEU A 101 -1.23 19.13 -5.63
CA LEU A 101 -2.24 18.59 -6.52
C LEU A 101 -3.06 17.44 -5.91
N PHE A 102 -2.44 16.63 -5.06
CA PHE A 102 -3.08 15.42 -4.50
C PHE A 102 -3.34 15.50 -3.00
N GLY A 103 -2.73 16.47 -2.30
CA GLY A 103 -2.98 16.72 -0.87
C GLY A 103 -2.34 15.66 0.04
N ARG A 104 -3.10 15.26 1.04
CA ARG A 104 -2.71 14.33 2.11
C ARG A 104 -2.09 13.04 1.61
N ASN A 105 -1.22 12.47 2.45
CA ASN A 105 -0.69 11.11 2.24
C ASN A 105 0.01 10.91 0.88
N THR A 106 0.67 11.96 0.38
CA THR A 106 1.43 11.95 -0.88
C THR A 106 2.87 12.44 -0.68
N THR A 107 3.43 12.19 0.50
CA THR A 107 4.82 12.51 0.85
C THR A 107 5.83 11.76 0.00
N GLY A 108 5.54 10.50 -0.36
CA GLY A 108 6.36 9.66 -1.24
C GLY A 108 5.97 9.74 -2.71
N GLY A 109 4.73 10.14 -3.04
CA GLY A 109 4.27 10.22 -4.42
C GLY A 109 2.80 9.91 -4.62
N ALA A 110 2.44 9.58 -5.89
CA ALA A 110 1.09 9.18 -6.26
C ALA A 110 1.12 8.10 -7.34
N ILE A 111 0.15 7.17 -7.29
CA ILE A 111 -0.13 6.19 -8.34
C ILE A 111 -1.44 6.58 -9.00
N ASN A 112 -1.40 6.84 -10.30
CA ASN A 112 -2.57 7.12 -11.10
C ASN A 112 -2.84 5.95 -12.05
N ILE A 113 -4.01 5.36 -11.93
CA ILE A 113 -4.48 4.23 -12.73
C ILE A 113 -5.57 4.75 -13.66
N TYR A 114 -5.42 4.47 -14.94
CA TYR A 114 -6.37 4.86 -15.96
C TYR A 114 -6.97 3.60 -16.58
N THR A 115 -8.29 3.49 -16.54
CA THR A 115 -9.02 2.37 -17.15
C THR A 115 -9.28 2.64 -18.64
N MET A 116 -9.57 1.60 -19.41
CA MET A 116 -9.80 1.72 -20.84
C MET A 116 -11.10 2.50 -21.11
N SER A 117 -11.01 3.47 -22.04
CA SER A 117 -12.14 4.31 -22.45
C SER A 117 -13.08 3.56 -23.38
N PRO A 118 -14.40 3.46 -23.09
CA PRO A 118 -15.36 2.83 -23.99
C PRO A 118 -15.70 3.68 -25.23
N LEU A 119 -15.30 4.94 -25.30
CA LEU A 119 -15.40 5.73 -26.52
C LEU A 119 -14.24 5.47 -27.50
N ASP A 120 -13.06 5.13 -26.96
CA ASP A 120 -11.83 4.94 -27.75
C ASP A 120 -11.59 3.48 -28.10
N PHE A 121 -12.05 2.54 -27.26
CA PHE A 121 -11.90 1.10 -27.47
C PHE A 121 -13.25 0.43 -27.61
N GLN A 122 -13.37 -0.50 -28.60
CA GLN A 122 -14.58 -1.26 -28.89
C GLN A 122 -14.24 -2.76 -28.95
N GLY A 123 -15.24 -3.60 -28.63
CA GLY A 123 -15.10 -5.04 -28.79
C GLY A 123 -15.25 -5.81 -27.48
N LYS A 124 -14.94 -7.09 -27.55
CA LYS A 124 -14.98 -8.01 -26.41
C LYS A 124 -13.61 -8.62 -26.21
N ARG A 125 -13.22 -8.76 -24.94
CA ARG A 125 -11.98 -9.42 -24.56
C ARG A 125 -12.29 -10.53 -23.55
N LEU A 126 -11.72 -11.69 -23.77
CA LEU A 126 -11.78 -12.82 -22.85
C LEU A 126 -10.37 -13.34 -22.64
N THR A 127 -9.94 -13.52 -21.41
CA THR A 127 -8.66 -14.14 -21.04
C THR A 127 -8.92 -15.24 -20.03
N LEU A 128 -8.38 -16.42 -20.30
CA LEU A 128 -8.32 -17.57 -19.40
C LEU A 128 -6.86 -17.90 -19.13
N GLU A 129 -6.54 -18.14 -17.88
CA GLU A 129 -5.18 -18.46 -17.45
C GLU A 129 -5.19 -19.60 -16.45
N TYR A 130 -4.18 -20.48 -16.55
CA TYR A 130 -3.91 -21.55 -15.61
C TYR A 130 -2.42 -21.59 -15.28
N GLY A 131 -2.07 -21.78 -14.03
CA GLY A 131 -0.68 -21.74 -13.59
C GLY A 131 -0.37 -22.56 -12.34
N SER A 132 0.83 -22.36 -11.83
CA SER A 132 1.33 -22.97 -10.59
C SER A 132 0.39 -22.69 -9.42
N ALA A 133 0.43 -23.54 -8.38
CA ALA A 133 -0.49 -23.51 -7.24
C ALA A 133 -1.97 -23.61 -7.66
N ASN A 134 -2.26 -24.39 -8.70
CA ASN A 134 -3.60 -24.55 -9.27
C ASN A 134 -4.32 -23.21 -9.55
N SER A 135 -3.53 -22.18 -9.90
CA SER A 135 -4.11 -20.86 -10.07
C SER A 135 -4.92 -20.79 -11.37
N VAL A 136 -6.15 -20.29 -11.25
CA VAL A 136 -7.09 -20.06 -12.36
C VAL A 136 -7.43 -18.60 -12.40
N ARG A 137 -7.28 -17.93 -13.55
CA ARG A 137 -7.69 -16.54 -13.73
C ARG A 137 -8.59 -16.38 -14.92
N LEU A 138 -9.69 -15.69 -14.74
CA LEU A 138 -10.64 -15.31 -15.78
C LEU A 138 -10.75 -13.78 -15.82
N LYS A 139 -10.60 -13.19 -17.02
CA LYS A 139 -10.92 -11.78 -17.28
C LYS A 139 -11.85 -11.74 -18.51
N ALA A 140 -12.97 -11.04 -18.40
CA ALA A 140 -13.87 -10.82 -19.52
C ALA A 140 -14.36 -9.37 -19.53
N SER A 141 -14.33 -8.74 -20.69
CA SER A 141 -14.73 -7.35 -20.85
C SER A 141 -15.49 -7.14 -22.16
N HIS A 142 -16.46 -6.24 -22.14
CA HIS A 142 -17.19 -5.78 -23.29
C HIS A 142 -17.23 -4.26 -23.33
N TYR A 143 -16.84 -3.67 -24.44
CA TYR A 143 -16.84 -2.24 -24.71
C TYR A 143 -17.75 -1.95 -25.88
N ALA A 144 -18.70 -1.03 -25.71
CA ALA A 144 -19.67 -0.66 -26.71
C ALA A 144 -19.78 0.87 -26.82
N LYS A 145 -19.58 1.38 -28.02
CA LYS A 145 -19.91 2.75 -28.41
C LYS A 145 -21.25 2.73 -29.10
N THR A 146 -22.32 3.11 -28.40
CA THR A 146 -23.69 3.06 -28.94
C THR A 146 -24.05 4.30 -29.76
N SER A 147 -23.28 5.39 -29.57
CA SER A 147 -23.34 6.60 -30.45
C SER A 147 -21.97 7.27 -30.44
N GLU A 148 -21.77 8.30 -31.28
CA GLU A 148 -20.54 9.09 -31.26
C GLU A 148 -20.31 9.80 -29.92
N THR A 149 -21.35 9.98 -29.14
CA THR A 149 -21.35 10.70 -27.87
C THR A 149 -21.51 9.82 -26.64
N PHE A 150 -21.79 8.51 -26.80
CA PHE A 150 -22.02 7.63 -25.65
C PHE A 150 -21.38 6.26 -25.83
N GLY A 151 -20.55 5.90 -24.86
CA GLY A 151 -19.92 4.60 -24.74
C GLY A 151 -20.06 4.03 -23.33
N TRP A 152 -20.09 2.70 -23.24
CA TRP A 152 -20.10 1.99 -21.98
C TRP A 152 -19.25 0.73 -22.04
N SER A 153 -18.76 0.28 -20.90
CA SER A 153 -18.06 -0.98 -20.77
C SER A 153 -18.46 -1.71 -19.50
N VAL A 154 -18.34 -3.04 -19.56
CA VAL A 154 -18.41 -3.92 -18.41
C VAL A 154 -17.21 -4.86 -18.43
N GLY A 155 -16.54 -4.98 -17.31
CA GLY A 155 -15.43 -5.91 -17.10
C GLY A 155 -15.65 -6.74 -15.84
N VAL A 156 -15.32 -8.03 -15.91
CA VAL A 156 -15.33 -8.94 -14.78
C VAL A 156 -13.98 -9.64 -14.67
N HIS A 157 -13.58 -9.91 -13.46
CA HIS A 157 -12.37 -10.62 -13.11
C HIS A 157 -12.67 -11.66 -12.03
N TYR A 158 -12.06 -12.84 -12.15
CA TYR A 158 -12.00 -13.86 -11.11
C TYR A 158 -10.61 -14.48 -11.08
N ASN A 159 -10.10 -14.75 -9.89
CA ASN A 159 -8.86 -15.46 -9.68
C ASN A 159 -8.98 -16.38 -8.47
N HIS A 160 -8.47 -17.60 -8.64
CA HIS A 160 -8.30 -18.63 -7.62
C HIS A 160 -6.83 -19.05 -7.53
N SER A 161 -6.37 -19.44 -6.33
CA SER A 161 -5.07 -20.07 -6.11
C SER A 161 -5.10 -20.93 -4.85
N ASP A 162 -4.51 -22.13 -4.91
CA ASP A 162 -4.35 -23.00 -3.73
C ASP A 162 -3.25 -22.50 -2.77
N GLY A 163 -2.46 -21.47 -3.16
CA GLY A 163 -1.34 -20.96 -2.38
C GLY A 163 -0.04 -21.76 -2.57
N TYR A 164 1.06 -21.19 -2.08
CA TYR A 164 2.43 -21.69 -2.26
C TYR A 164 3.06 -22.18 -0.96
N PHE A 165 2.57 -21.73 0.19
CA PHE A 165 3.19 -21.94 1.49
C PHE A 165 2.34 -22.85 2.36
N ARG A 166 2.92 -23.99 2.75
CA ARG A 166 2.25 -24.98 3.59
C ARG A 166 2.42 -24.64 5.06
N ASN A 167 1.31 -24.57 5.79
CA ASN A 167 1.31 -24.65 7.24
C ASN A 167 1.32 -26.13 7.66
N TYR A 168 2.37 -26.53 8.36
CA TYR A 168 2.58 -27.94 8.74
C TYR A 168 1.72 -28.38 9.91
N GLU A 169 1.34 -27.45 10.81
CA GLU A 169 0.41 -27.74 11.91
C GLU A 169 -1.01 -27.96 11.40
N LEU A 170 -1.52 -27.05 10.56
CA LEU A 170 -2.83 -27.17 9.94
C LEU A 170 -2.89 -28.20 8.79
N GLY A 171 -1.75 -28.67 8.30
CA GLY A 171 -1.66 -29.66 7.24
C GLY A 171 -2.11 -29.19 5.85
N LYS A 172 -2.29 -27.88 5.62
CA LYS A 172 -2.76 -27.25 4.36
C LYS A 172 -1.94 -26.01 4.00
N ASN A 173 -2.08 -25.55 2.76
CA ASN A 173 -1.52 -24.25 2.38
C ASN A 173 -2.28 -23.12 3.09
N CYS A 174 -1.56 -22.07 3.49
CA CYS A 174 -2.11 -20.97 4.28
C CYS A 174 -2.34 -19.69 3.46
N ASP A 175 -1.84 -19.59 2.22
CA ASP A 175 -1.87 -18.38 1.38
C ASP A 175 -2.74 -18.54 0.12
N GLY A 176 -3.62 -19.53 0.08
CA GLY A 176 -4.59 -19.72 -0.97
C GLY A 176 -5.77 -18.76 -0.85
N GLY A 177 -6.54 -18.60 -1.94
CA GLY A 177 -7.77 -17.81 -1.88
C GLY A 177 -8.38 -17.49 -3.23
N ASP A 178 -9.51 -16.79 -3.14
CA ASP A 178 -10.36 -16.37 -4.25
C ASP A 178 -10.51 -14.85 -4.27
N ASN A 179 -10.52 -14.26 -5.45
CA ASN A 179 -10.92 -12.87 -5.59
C ASN A 179 -11.73 -12.65 -6.87
N ALA A 180 -12.71 -11.75 -6.80
CA ALA A 180 -13.56 -11.38 -7.91
C ALA A 180 -13.74 -9.87 -7.95
N ALA A 181 -13.89 -9.32 -9.15
CA ALA A 181 -14.20 -7.91 -9.32
C ALA A 181 -15.10 -7.67 -10.54
N LEU A 182 -15.90 -6.61 -10.45
CA LEU A 182 -16.74 -6.07 -11.51
C LEU A 182 -16.40 -4.59 -11.68
N ARG A 183 -16.33 -4.12 -12.94
CA ARG A 183 -16.25 -2.70 -13.28
C ARG A 183 -17.25 -2.36 -14.37
N LEU A 184 -17.96 -1.27 -14.15
CA LEU A 184 -18.84 -0.63 -15.13
C LEU A 184 -18.30 0.77 -15.38
N ARG A 185 -18.10 1.15 -16.63
CA ARG A 185 -17.70 2.51 -17.00
C ARG A 185 -18.64 3.06 -18.07
N MET A 186 -19.08 4.28 -17.90
CA MET A 186 -19.93 5.02 -18.84
C MET A 186 -19.30 6.35 -19.15
N GLN A 187 -19.19 6.68 -20.43
CA GLN A 187 -18.71 7.97 -20.90
C GLN A 187 -19.78 8.59 -21.82
N TRP A 188 -20.17 9.80 -21.49
CA TRP A 188 -21.19 10.54 -22.20
C TRP A 188 -20.73 11.96 -22.51
N LEU A 189 -20.89 12.35 -23.79
CA LEU A 189 -20.61 13.69 -24.31
C LEU A 189 -21.91 14.36 -24.69
N PRO A 190 -22.71 14.92 -23.74
CA PRO A 190 -24.02 15.52 -24.02
C PRO A 190 -23.96 16.67 -25.00
N SER A 191 -22.83 17.35 -25.09
CA SER A 191 -22.54 18.42 -26.03
C SER A 191 -20.99 18.49 -26.24
N GLU A 192 -20.56 19.24 -27.24
CA GLU A 192 -19.13 19.43 -27.58
C GLU A 192 -18.32 19.96 -26.39
N ASN A 193 -18.96 20.65 -25.46
CA ASN A 193 -18.33 21.30 -24.33
C ASN A 193 -18.69 20.69 -22.96
N LEU A 194 -19.29 19.50 -22.94
CA LEU A 194 -19.62 18.80 -21.69
C LEU A 194 -19.26 17.31 -21.81
N SER A 195 -18.54 16.79 -20.83
CA SER A 195 -18.18 15.38 -20.70
C SER A 195 -18.58 14.88 -19.31
N VAL A 196 -19.17 13.71 -19.27
CA VAL A 196 -19.54 12.98 -18.05
C VAL A 196 -18.92 11.59 -18.13
N ASP A 197 -18.12 11.23 -17.15
CA ASP A 197 -17.46 9.93 -17.03
C ASP A 197 -17.80 9.34 -15.64
N ASN A 198 -18.39 8.16 -15.62
CA ASN A 198 -18.73 7.45 -14.40
C ASN A 198 -18.10 6.06 -14.41
N THR A 199 -17.42 5.71 -13.32
CA THR A 199 -16.82 4.40 -13.11
C THR A 199 -17.29 3.81 -11.79
N LEU A 200 -18.09 2.75 -11.84
CA LEU A 200 -18.53 1.95 -10.70
C LEU A 200 -17.73 0.66 -10.67
N SER A 201 -17.14 0.33 -9.52
CA SER A 201 -16.41 -0.92 -9.30
C SER A 201 -16.87 -1.60 -8.03
N ALA A 202 -16.94 -2.93 -8.06
CA ALA A 202 -17.14 -3.77 -6.88
C ALA A 202 -16.06 -4.86 -6.86
N GLY A 203 -15.57 -5.20 -5.68
CA GLY A 203 -14.55 -6.23 -5.50
C GLY A 203 -14.81 -7.07 -4.26
N TYR A 204 -14.47 -8.36 -4.36
CA TYR A 204 -14.51 -9.32 -3.26
C TYR A 204 -13.19 -10.07 -3.20
N VAL A 205 -12.67 -10.27 -2.00
CA VAL A 205 -11.46 -11.03 -1.69
C VAL A 205 -11.79 -11.96 -0.52
N ASP A 206 -11.38 -13.22 -0.64
CA ASP A 206 -11.42 -14.23 0.40
C ASP A 206 -10.12 -15.02 0.30
N GLU A 207 -9.20 -14.79 1.21
CA GLU A 207 -7.86 -15.38 1.16
C GLU A 207 -7.35 -15.73 2.55
N GLY A 208 -6.45 -16.70 2.62
CA GLY A 208 -5.57 -16.91 3.73
C GLY A 208 -4.45 -15.88 3.75
N GLY A 209 -3.29 -16.28 4.20
CA GLY A 209 -2.11 -15.43 4.20
C GLY A 209 -1.20 -15.68 5.39
N TRP A 210 -0.30 -14.72 5.62
CA TRP A 210 0.61 -14.71 6.77
C TRP A 210 1.41 -16.01 6.92
N ALA A 211 2.02 -16.47 5.83
CA ALA A 211 2.95 -17.61 5.85
C ALA A 211 4.24 -17.22 6.58
N TYR A 212 4.15 -16.99 7.89
CA TYR A 212 5.25 -16.51 8.72
C TYR A 212 6.00 -17.67 9.35
N ALA A 213 7.27 -17.79 8.99
CA ALA A 213 8.19 -18.79 9.49
C ALA A 213 8.99 -18.25 10.68
N HIS A 214 9.02 -18.97 11.78
CA HIS A 214 9.80 -18.61 12.97
C HIS A 214 11.30 -18.61 12.64
N TYR A 215 12.00 -17.54 13.01
CA TYR A 215 13.44 -17.39 12.82
C TYR A 215 14.21 -17.70 14.10
N ASN A 216 15.16 -18.62 13.98
CA ASN A 216 16.10 -18.91 15.07
C ASN A 216 17.35 -18.02 14.91
N PRO A 217 17.59 -17.06 15.81
CA PRO A 217 18.73 -16.14 15.70
C PRO A 217 20.10 -16.82 15.93
N GLU A 218 20.13 -17.98 16.61
CA GLU A 218 21.36 -18.71 16.88
C GLU A 218 21.84 -19.48 15.65
N THR A 219 20.92 -20.23 15.01
CA THR A 219 21.21 -21.00 13.77
C THR A 219 21.09 -20.15 12.52
N ARG A 220 20.37 -19.04 12.56
CA ARG A 220 19.99 -18.18 11.44
C ARG A 220 19.12 -18.88 10.40
N GLU A 221 18.35 -19.87 10.83
CA GLU A 221 17.47 -20.64 9.99
C GLU A 221 16.00 -20.32 10.25
N LEU A 222 15.17 -20.54 9.24
CA LEU A 222 13.71 -20.44 9.33
C LEU A 222 13.14 -21.83 9.60
N ALA A 223 12.31 -21.95 10.62
CA ALA A 223 11.48 -23.12 10.83
C ALA A 223 10.36 -23.20 9.77
N PRO A 224 9.77 -24.37 9.54
CA PRO A 224 8.53 -24.46 8.79
C PRO A 224 7.42 -23.60 9.39
N VAL A 225 6.51 -23.08 8.54
CA VAL A 225 5.30 -22.38 9.03
C VAL A 225 4.44 -23.39 9.79
N ALA A 226 4.13 -23.11 11.05
CA ALA A 226 3.45 -24.04 11.96
C ALA A 226 2.69 -23.30 13.09
N TYR A 227 1.69 -22.52 12.74
CA TYR A 227 0.77 -21.91 13.67
C TYR A 227 -0.54 -22.72 13.72
N ASN A 228 -1.27 -22.66 14.85
CA ASN A 228 -2.39 -23.55 15.14
C ASN A 228 -3.78 -22.96 14.84
N ASP A 229 -3.93 -21.64 14.76
CA ASP A 229 -5.18 -20.99 14.34
C ASP A 229 -5.15 -20.59 12.87
N GLU A 230 -6.30 -20.70 12.19
CA GLU A 230 -6.40 -20.25 10.79
C GLU A 230 -6.32 -18.74 10.69
N CYS A 231 -5.44 -18.26 9.80
CA CYS A 231 -5.42 -16.87 9.39
C CYS A 231 -6.29 -16.67 8.15
N SER A 232 -7.11 -15.61 8.13
CA SER A 232 -7.96 -15.29 6.99
C SER A 232 -8.10 -13.78 6.77
N TYR A 233 -8.34 -13.40 5.54
CA TYR A 233 -8.69 -12.03 5.16
C TYR A 233 -9.83 -12.02 4.15
N ASN A 234 -10.92 -11.36 4.51
CA ASN A 234 -12.07 -11.16 3.65
C ASN A 234 -12.26 -9.65 3.44
N ARG A 235 -12.50 -9.23 2.21
CA ARG A 235 -12.77 -7.83 1.89
C ARG A 235 -13.83 -7.69 0.81
N PHE A 236 -14.84 -6.86 1.09
CA PHE A 236 -15.79 -6.39 0.10
C PHE A 236 -15.63 -4.88 -0.10
N THR A 237 -15.56 -4.45 -1.36
CA THR A 237 -15.41 -3.04 -1.72
C THR A 237 -16.44 -2.63 -2.76
N ILE A 238 -16.97 -1.42 -2.62
CA ILE A 238 -17.69 -0.71 -3.68
C ILE A 238 -17.03 0.65 -3.83
N SER A 239 -16.76 1.07 -5.04
CA SER A 239 -16.30 2.42 -5.35
C SER A 239 -17.04 2.98 -6.56
N ASP A 240 -17.50 4.21 -6.46
CA ASP A 240 -18.15 4.96 -7.53
C ASP A 240 -17.44 6.30 -7.71
N GLY A 241 -17.07 6.61 -8.95
CA GLY A 241 -16.42 7.83 -9.34
C GLY A 241 -17.15 8.53 -10.47
N LEU A 242 -17.59 9.75 -10.23
CA LEU A 242 -18.25 10.60 -11.22
C LEU A 242 -17.38 11.81 -11.53
N VAL A 243 -16.96 11.95 -12.79
CA VAL A 243 -16.17 13.09 -13.28
C VAL A 243 -16.98 13.82 -14.34
N VAL A 244 -17.31 15.08 -14.05
CA VAL A 244 -18.00 15.98 -14.98
C VAL A 244 -17.06 17.11 -15.37
N LYS A 245 -16.87 17.33 -16.67
CA LYS A 245 -16.04 18.41 -17.21
C LYS A 245 -16.85 19.31 -18.13
N ARG A 246 -16.74 20.61 -17.88
CA ARG A 246 -17.25 21.66 -18.74
C ARG A 246 -16.09 22.41 -19.38
N TYR A 247 -16.06 22.42 -20.70
CA TYR A 247 -15.05 23.10 -21.49
C TYR A 247 -15.55 24.48 -21.89
N PHE A 248 -14.73 25.49 -21.66
CA PHE A 248 -14.89 26.85 -22.12
C PHE A 248 -13.73 27.19 -23.08
N ASP A 249 -13.79 28.31 -23.76
CA ASP A 249 -12.77 28.66 -24.74
C ASP A 249 -11.33 28.58 -24.19
N ASN A 250 -11.10 29.13 -22.99
CA ASN A 250 -9.75 29.18 -22.38
C ASN A 250 -9.70 28.51 -20.99
N ALA A 251 -10.73 27.75 -20.61
CA ALA A 251 -10.76 27.11 -19.31
C ALA A 251 -11.57 25.81 -19.30
N THR A 252 -11.24 24.94 -18.40
CA THR A 252 -12.00 23.72 -18.10
C THR A 252 -12.39 23.72 -16.62
N LEU A 253 -13.68 23.58 -16.34
CA LEU A 253 -14.17 23.28 -14.98
C LEU A 253 -14.38 21.78 -14.87
N SER A 254 -13.78 21.16 -13.85
CA SER A 254 -13.93 19.75 -13.54
C SER A 254 -14.56 19.58 -12.16
N SER A 255 -15.56 18.71 -12.04
CA SER A 255 -16.13 18.24 -10.78
C SER A 255 -15.86 16.75 -10.67
N THR A 256 -15.20 16.31 -9.61
CA THR A 256 -14.92 14.90 -9.32
C THR A 256 -15.55 14.51 -8.00
N THR A 257 -16.51 13.60 -8.03
CA THR A 257 -17.18 13.03 -6.86
C THR A 257 -16.75 11.58 -6.72
N GLY A 258 -16.30 11.18 -5.56
CA GLY A 258 -15.94 9.80 -5.26
C GLY A 258 -16.68 9.29 -4.02
N TYR A 259 -17.20 8.07 -4.11
CA TYR A 259 -17.73 7.33 -2.96
C TYR A 259 -17.02 5.98 -2.87
N GLN A 260 -16.66 5.57 -1.67
CA GLN A 260 -16.08 4.26 -1.42
C GLN A 260 -16.69 3.66 -0.14
N TYR A 261 -17.02 2.37 -0.22
CA TYR A 261 -17.37 1.52 0.91
C TYR A 261 -16.39 0.36 0.98
N VAL A 262 -15.89 0.09 2.17
CA VAL A 262 -15.00 -1.04 2.49
C VAL A 262 -15.56 -1.77 3.70
N ASP A 263 -15.77 -3.08 3.57
CA ASP A 263 -16.01 -4.02 4.68
C ASP A 263 -14.89 -5.04 4.64
N ASP A 264 -13.95 -5.00 5.59
CA ASP A 264 -12.87 -5.97 5.66
C ASP A 264 -12.80 -6.65 7.03
N ARG A 265 -12.31 -7.88 7.02
CA ARG A 265 -12.20 -8.74 8.17
C ARG A 265 -10.91 -9.52 8.10
N MET A 266 -10.13 -9.43 9.15
CA MET A 266 -8.89 -10.15 9.34
C MET A 266 -9.01 -10.99 10.60
N GLU A 267 -8.62 -12.25 10.50
CA GLU A 267 -8.41 -13.17 11.62
C GLU A 267 -6.96 -13.63 11.60
N LEU A 268 -6.29 -13.58 12.73
CA LEU A 268 -4.87 -13.95 12.84
C LEU A 268 -4.62 -14.84 14.06
N ASP A 269 -3.83 -15.89 13.84
CA ASP A 269 -2.97 -16.45 14.87
C ASP A 269 -1.81 -15.46 15.07
N ASN A 270 -1.93 -14.60 16.08
CA ASN A 270 -1.00 -13.48 16.19
C ASN A 270 0.31 -13.83 16.91
N ASP A 271 0.43 -15.02 17.50
CA ASP A 271 1.70 -15.54 18.02
C ASP A 271 2.49 -16.33 16.97
N PHE A 272 1.83 -16.83 15.91
CA PHE A 272 2.39 -17.61 14.81
C PHE A 272 3.20 -18.85 15.22
N LEU A 273 2.87 -19.41 16.39
CA LEU A 273 3.47 -20.61 16.97
C LEU A 273 2.43 -21.73 17.06
N PRO A 274 2.83 -22.99 17.22
CA PRO A 274 1.90 -24.08 17.52
C PRO A 274 1.52 -24.09 19.04
N LEU A 275 1.16 -22.94 19.58
CA LEU A 275 0.84 -22.70 20.98
C LEU A 275 -0.43 -21.87 21.12
N ASP A 276 -1.24 -22.18 22.10
CA ASP A 276 -2.51 -21.50 22.36
C ASP A 276 -2.35 -20.19 23.17
N TYR A 277 -1.59 -19.21 22.64
CA TYR A 277 -1.47 -17.92 23.30
C TYR A 277 -2.71 -17.06 23.09
N PHE A 278 -2.95 -16.62 21.88
CA PHE A 278 -4.10 -15.78 21.52
C PHE A 278 -4.27 -15.65 20.01
N SER A 279 -5.50 -15.44 19.59
CA SER A 279 -5.81 -14.98 18.23
C SER A 279 -6.38 -13.57 18.26
N MET A 280 -6.31 -12.87 17.13
CA MET A 280 -6.77 -11.50 16.98
C MET A 280 -7.67 -11.35 15.76
N GLY A 281 -8.83 -10.71 15.96
CA GLY A 281 -9.68 -10.21 14.89
C GLY A 281 -9.43 -8.73 14.62
N GLN A 282 -9.68 -8.29 13.39
CA GLN A 282 -9.85 -6.89 13.05
C GLN A 282 -10.94 -6.77 11.97
N TYR A 283 -12.05 -6.17 12.36
CA TYR A 283 -13.23 -6.01 11.50
C TYR A 283 -13.51 -4.53 11.33
N GLN A 284 -13.55 -4.04 10.09
CA GLN A 284 -13.83 -2.64 9.87
C GLN A 284 -14.82 -2.41 8.72
N LYS A 285 -15.63 -1.37 8.89
CA LYS A 285 -16.57 -0.86 7.88
C LYS A 285 -16.34 0.62 7.71
N GLU A 286 -15.85 1.01 6.55
CA GLU A 286 -15.56 2.40 6.23
C GLU A 286 -16.42 2.89 5.08
N HIS A 287 -17.04 4.06 5.27
CA HIS A 287 -17.64 4.86 4.21
C HIS A 287 -16.77 6.09 4.00
N SER A 288 -16.45 6.41 2.76
CA SER A 288 -15.75 7.64 2.41
C SER A 288 -16.43 8.34 1.23
N LEU A 289 -16.51 9.66 1.32
CA LEU A 289 -17.04 10.54 0.27
C LEU A 289 -15.99 11.61 -0.01
N THR A 290 -15.71 11.86 -1.28
CA THR A 290 -14.79 12.92 -1.71
C THR A 290 -15.47 13.81 -2.74
N GLN A 291 -15.18 15.11 -2.70
CA GLN A 291 -15.60 16.07 -3.70
C GLN A 291 -14.45 17.01 -4.04
N GLU A 292 -14.20 17.17 -5.33
CA GLU A 292 -13.20 18.09 -5.83
C GLU A 292 -13.79 18.94 -6.95
N LEU A 293 -13.54 20.24 -6.91
CA LEU A 293 -13.84 21.18 -7.99
C LEU A 293 -12.55 21.85 -8.43
N VAL A 294 -12.22 21.76 -9.72
CA VAL A 294 -11.00 22.32 -10.29
C VAL A 294 -11.34 23.17 -11.51
N VAL A 295 -10.80 24.38 -11.54
CA VAL A 295 -10.73 25.21 -12.73
C VAL A 295 -9.31 25.19 -13.25
N LYS A 296 -9.12 24.76 -14.51
CA LYS A 296 -7.86 24.83 -15.22
C LYS A 296 -8.03 25.81 -16.38
N ALA A 297 -7.24 26.88 -16.39
CA ALA A 297 -7.18 27.85 -17.47
C ALA A 297 -5.84 27.71 -18.16
N ASP A 298 -5.90 27.21 -19.38
CA ASP A 298 -4.77 27.12 -20.30
C ASP A 298 -4.85 28.29 -21.29
N ASP A 299 -3.74 28.68 -21.89
CA ASP A 299 -3.70 29.71 -22.92
C ASP A 299 -4.08 31.15 -22.48
N LEU A 300 -3.58 31.53 -21.28
CA LEU A 300 -3.63 32.93 -20.83
C LEU A 300 -2.38 33.72 -21.31
N GLY A 301 -2.01 33.54 -22.57
CA GLY A 301 -0.76 34.05 -23.17
C GLY A 301 0.44 33.22 -22.71
N ILE A 302 1.34 33.81 -21.91
CA ILE A 302 2.49 33.05 -21.34
C ILE A 302 2.09 32.33 -20.03
N PHE A 303 0.89 32.53 -19.52
CA PHE A 303 0.47 32.02 -18.22
C PHE A 303 -0.52 30.84 -18.37
N ASN A 304 -0.47 29.93 -17.42
CA ASN A 304 -1.52 28.94 -17.15
C ASN A 304 -1.86 28.98 -15.65
N LEU A 305 -3.09 28.63 -15.32
CA LEU A 305 -3.58 28.68 -13.95
C LEU A 305 -4.46 27.44 -13.68
N LEU A 306 -4.21 26.79 -12.56
CA LEU A 306 -5.06 25.74 -12.01
C LEU A 306 -5.40 26.12 -10.58
N GLY A 307 -6.68 26.07 -10.22
CA GLY A 307 -7.12 26.28 -8.86
C GLY A 307 -8.30 25.40 -8.52
N GLY A 308 -8.46 25.05 -7.26
CA GLY A 308 -9.55 24.17 -6.88
C GLY A 308 -9.77 24.08 -5.38
N VAL A 309 -10.88 23.43 -5.06
CA VAL A 309 -11.26 23.06 -3.69
C VAL A 309 -11.45 21.56 -3.62
N PHE A 310 -11.07 20.97 -2.51
CA PHE A 310 -11.23 19.55 -2.21
C PHE A 310 -11.83 19.38 -0.83
N GLY A 311 -12.68 18.38 -0.65
CA GLY A 311 -13.20 18.00 0.65
C GLY A 311 -13.42 16.49 0.70
N PHE A 312 -13.30 15.93 1.91
CA PHE A 312 -13.65 14.53 2.15
C PHE A 312 -14.33 14.37 3.52
N PHE A 313 -15.10 13.29 3.60
CA PHE A 313 -15.64 12.75 4.84
C PHE A 313 -15.41 11.25 4.87
N LYS A 314 -14.94 10.72 6.02
CA LYS A 314 -14.77 9.30 6.30
C LYS A 314 -15.50 8.94 7.59
N HIS A 315 -16.08 7.77 7.61
CA HIS A 315 -16.66 7.18 8.82
C HIS A 315 -16.25 5.72 8.89
N ASN A 316 -15.34 5.40 9.80
CA ASN A 316 -14.88 4.05 10.04
C ASN A 316 -15.42 3.53 11.38
N ARG A 317 -15.98 2.31 11.37
CA ARG A 317 -16.30 1.52 12.54
C ARG A 317 -15.42 0.31 12.54
N MET A 318 -14.69 0.09 13.63
CA MET A 318 -13.73 -1.00 13.76
C MET A 318 -13.98 -1.74 15.07
N SER A 319 -13.89 -3.07 15.03
CA SER A 319 -13.80 -3.93 16.19
C SER A 319 -12.53 -4.76 16.09
N ALA A 320 -11.76 -4.85 17.18
CA ALA A 320 -10.46 -5.52 17.20
C ALA A 320 -10.33 -6.45 18.40
N PRO A 321 -11.16 -7.54 18.48
CA PRO A 321 -11.13 -8.47 19.61
C PRO A 321 -9.81 -9.25 19.65
N VAL A 322 -9.28 -9.44 20.88
CA VAL A 322 -8.17 -10.34 21.18
C VAL A 322 -8.68 -11.48 22.04
N HIS A 323 -8.60 -12.70 21.52
CA HIS A 323 -9.07 -13.93 22.16
C HIS A 323 -7.89 -14.61 22.86
N PHE A 324 -7.75 -14.42 24.16
CA PHE A 324 -6.76 -15.12 24.97
C PHE A 324 -7.20 -16.55 25.22
N LYS A 325 -6.27 -17.48 25.08
CA LYS A 325 -6.44 -18.91 25.35
C LYS A 325 -5.62 -19.31 26.57
N GLN A 326 -5.78 -20.53 27.04
CA GLN A 326 -5.22 -21.01 28.30
C GLN A 326 -3.72 -20.72 28.45
N PHE A 327 -2.91 -21.03 27.42
CA PHE A 327 -1.47 -20.82 27.48
C PHE A 327 -1.11 -19.32 27.57
N GLY A 328 -1.86 -18.46 26.87
CA GLY A 328 -1.71 -17.02 26.96
C GLY A 328 -2.14 -16.45 28.31
N ILE A 329 -3.25 -16.96 28.87
CA ILE A 329 -3.71 -16.60 30.22
C ILE A 329 -2.63 -16.90 31.25
N ASP A 330 -2.08 -18.11 31.21
CA ASP A 330 -1.08 -18.55 32.17
C ASP A 330 0.24 -17.79 32.07
N ASN A 331 0.72 -17.50 30.85
CA ASN A 331 2.05 -16.97 30.61
C ASN A 331 2.13 -15.45 30.44
N LEU A 332 1.08 -14.79 29.90
CA LEU A 332 1.07 -13.35 29.63
C LEU A 332 0.29 -12.53 30.68
N ILE A 333 -0.57 -13.17 31.48
CA ILE A 333 -1.43 -12.49 32.44
C ILE A 333 -1.16 -13.01 33.86
N LEU A 334 -1.46 -14.28 34.13
CA LEU A 334 -1.39 -14.84 35.47
C LEU A 334 0.04 -14.98 35.96
N LYS A 335 1.02 -15.28 35.09
CA LYS A 335 2.43 -15.33 35.48
C LYS A 335 2.87 -13.99 36.05
N ASN A 336 2.64 -12.90 35.29
CA ASN A 336 3.03 -11.55 35.68
C ASN A 336 2.27 -11.09 36.93
N ALA A 337 0.93 -11.30 36.97
CA ALA A 337 0.12 -10.97 38.13
C ALA A 337 0.57 -11.75 39.38
N ASN A 338 0.88 -13.03 39.26
CA ASN A 338 1.32 -13.85 40.40
C ASN A 338 2.75 -13.51 40.85
N GLU A 339 3.68 -13.14 39.95
CA GLU A 339 5.02 -12.70 40.30
C GLU A 339 5.00 -11.39 41.11
N GLU A 340 4.15 -10.43 40.73
CA GLU A 340 3.96 -9.18 41.45
C GLU A 340 3.20 -9.37 42.77
N TYR A 341 2.15 -10.23 42.78
CA TYR A 341 1.29 -10.47 43.90
C TYR A 341 1.88 -11.42 44.93
N TYR A 342 2.83 -12.29 44.56
CA TYR A 342 3.46 -13.28 45.45
C TYR A 342 4.09 -12.64 46.70
N TYR A 343 4.57 -11.41 46.59
CA TYR A 343 5.14 -10.64 47.70
C TYR A 343 4.09 -10.33 48.79
N TYR A 344 2.81 -10.28 48.46
CA TYR A 344 1.70 -9.94 49.35
C TYR A 344 0.88 -11.19 49.75
N LEU A 345 1.01 -12.29 49.03
CA LEU A 345 0.30 -13.54 49.30
C LEU A 345 1.17 -14.50 50.16
N SER A 346 1.33 -14.19 51.42
CA SER A 346 2.01 -15.10 52.37
C SER A 346 1.16 -16.32 52.69
N GLY A 347 1.40 -17.46 52.05
CA GLY A 347 0.78 -18.75 52.34
C GLY A 347 0.75 -19.64 51.10
N GLY A 348 1.28 -20.86 51.15
CA GLY A 348 1.53 -21.74 50.01
C GLY A 348 0.33 -22.19 49.17
N ASP A 349 -0.90 -21.84 49.56
CA ASP A 349 -2.15 -22.18 48.85
C ASP A 349 -2.70 -21.01 48.00
N ARG A 350 -2.20 -19.79 48.19
CA ARG A 350 -2.69 -18.62 47.48
C ARG A 350 -1.99 -18.43 46.12
N LYS A 351 -2.79 -18.35 45.08
CA LYS A 351 -2.35 -18.09 43.69
C LYS A 351 -3.55 -17.57 42.92
N LEU A 352 -3.35 -16.48 42.16
CA LEU A 352 -4.36 -16.04 41.19
C LEU A 352 -4.55 -17.11 40.12
N SER A 353 -5.76 -17.49 39.87
CA SER A 353 -6.17 -18.46 38.84
C SER A 353 -7.47 -18.02 38.21
N PHE A 354 -7.62 -18.13 36.90
CA PHE A 354 -8.90 -17.89 36.22
C PHE A 354 -9.76 -19.15 36.26
N GLU A 355 -11.08 -18.98 36.25
CA GLU A 355 -12.03 -20.05 36.12
C GLU A 355 -12.24 -20.46 34.66
N GLU A 356 -12.05 -19.51 33.77
CA GLU A 356 -12.13 -19.71 32.32
C GLU A 356 -10.76 -20.12 31.72
N ASP A 357 -10.81 -20.98 30.70
CA ASP A 357 -9.67 -21.38 29.88
C ASP A 357 -9.48 -20.47 28.64
N ASN A 358 -10.40 -19.53 28.43
CA ASN A 358 -10.33 -18.49 27.39
C ASN A 358 -11.17 -17.28 27.80
N PHE A 359 -10.78 -16.09 27.33
CA PHE A 359 -11.58 -14.88 27.44
C PHE A 359 -11.23 -13.90 26.31
N VAL A 360 -12.06 -12.87 26.14
CA VAL A 360 -11.93 -11.89 25.07
C VAL A 360 -11.70 -10.49 25.65
N ILE A 361 -10.68 -9.81 25.18
CA ILE A 361 -10.61 -8.35 25.23
C ILE A 361 -11.32 -7.83 23.98
N ALA A 362 -12.46 -7.19 24.17
CA ALA A 362 -13.24 -6.59 23.09
C ALA A 362 -12.90 -5.11 22.96
N ASP A 363 -12.36 -4.73 21.82
CA ASP A 363 -11.99 -3.36 21.50
C ASP A 363 -12.87 -2.84 20.36
N ASP A 364 -13.72 -1.84 20.62
CA ASP A 364 -14.61 -1.23 19.65
C ASP A 364 -14.27 0.25 19.45
N PHE A 365 -14.18 0.67 18.18
CA PHE A 365 -13.80 2.03 17.77
C PHE A 365 -14.78 2.63 16.77
N VAL A 366 -15.03 3.94 16.91
CA VAL A 366 -15.72 4.74 15.91
C VAL A 366 -14.81 5.93 15.56
N ILE A 367 -14.38 6.00 14.29
CA ILE A 367 -13.36 6.94 13.83
C ILE A 367 -13.90 7.77 12.65
N PRO A 368 -14.68 8.84 12.91
CA PRO A 368 -15.01 9.82 11.89
C PRO A 368 -13.82 10.74 11.60
N ALA A 369 -13.64 11.08 10.31
CA ALA A 369 -12.65 12.05 9.88
C ALA A 369 -13.21 12.92 8.74
N PHE A 370 -12.79 14.17 8.67
CA PHE A 370 -13.09 15.06 7.56
C PHE A 370 -11.92 15.97 7.26
N GLY A 371 -11.84 16.46 6.03
CA GLY A 371 -10.86 17.46 5.64
C GLY A 371 -11.37 18.34 4.51
N ALA A 372 -10.78 19.52 4.42
CA ALA A 372 -11.04 20.49 3.37
C ALA A 372 -9.74 21.17 2.95
N ALA A 373 -9.61 21.44 1.65
CA ALA A 373 -8.45 22.11 1.11
C ALA A 373 -8.81 23.10 0.02
N LEU A 374 -8.00 24.17 -0.05
CA LEU A 374 -7.96 25.13 -1.15
C LEU A 374 -6.56 25.08 -1.77
N PHE A 375 -6.47 25.01 -3.10
CA PHE A 375 -5.19 24.97 -3.79
C PHE A 375 -5.19 25.80 -5.06
N VAL A 376 -4.01 26.30 -5.39
CA VAL A 376 -3.75 27.05 -6.62
C VAL A 376 -2.35 26.70 -7.13
N GLN A 377 -2.19 26.61 -8.44
CA GLN A 377 -0.92 26.48 -9.12
C GLN A 377 -0.90 27.37 -10.35
N GLY A 378 0.04 28.27 -10.42
CA GLY A 378 0.29 29.12 -11.57
C GLY A 378 1.55 28.68 -12.30
N GLY A 379 1.52 28.77 -13.62
CA GLY A 379 2.67 28.52 -14.49
C GLY A 379 2.89 29.68 -15.46
N ALA A 380 4.16 29.87 -15.87
CA ALA A 380 4.54 30.84 -16.89
C ALA A 380 5.64 30.26 -17.78
N SER A 381 5.46 30.36 -19.10
CA SER A 381 6.43 29.90 -20.14
C SER A 381 7.14 31.06 -20.79
N PHE A 382 8.46 31.08 -20.70
CA PHE A 382 9.35 32.11 -21.26
C PHE A 382 10.35 31.49 -22.25
N GLY A 383 9.94 31.32 -23.50
CA GLY A 383 10.75 30.61 -24.50
C GLY A 383 10.90 29.13 -24.13
N SER A 384 12.11 28.72 -23.80
CA SER A 384 12.43 27.35 -23.37
C SER A 384 12.33 27.13 -21.85
N PHE A 385 12.01 28.16 -21.10
CA PHE A 385 11.85 28.08 -19.66
C PHE A 385 10.37 28.01 -19.25
N ASP A 386 10.04 27.07 -18.38
CA ASP A 386 8.75 26.99 -17.68
C ASP A 386 8.99 27.12 -16.20
N VAL A 387 8.19 27.98 -15.55
CA VAL A 387 8.21 28.17 -14.09
C VAL A 387 6.81 27.88 -13.56
N LYS A 388 6.68 27.00 -12.57
CA LYS A 388 5.41 26.74 -11.90
C LYS A 388 5.55 26.93 -10.40
N ALA A 389 4.59 27.62 -9.79
CA ALA A 389 4.48 27.79 -8.35
C ALA A 389 3.08 27.36 -7.88
N GLY A 390 3.02 26.63 -6.81
CA GLY A 390 1.77 26.13 -6.25
C GLY A 390 1.71 26.29 -4.75
N LEU A 391 0.49 26.41 -4.24
CA LEU A 391 0.18 26.49 -2.83
C LEU A 391 -1.11 25.74 -2.55
N ARG A 392 -1.12 24.92 -1.50
CA ARG A 392 -2.32 24.28 -0.95
C ARG A 392 -2.37 24.57 0.55
N VAL A 393 -3.56 24.91 1.03
CA VAL A 393 -3.90 24.96 2.43
C VAL A 393 -4.88 23.83 2.68
N GLU A 394 -4.57 22.94 3.62
CA GLU A 394 -5.40 21.78 3.94
C GLU A 394 -5.61 21.69 5.44
N TYR A 395 -6.86 21.54 5.85
CA TYR A 395 -7.25 21.26 7.22
C TYR A 395 -7.86 19.86 7.30
N GLU A 396 -7.41 19.09 8.27
CA GLU A 396 -7.96 17.76 8.59
C GLU A 396 -8.29 17.67 10.07
N TYR A 397 -9.35 16.94 10.37
CA TYR A 397 -9.75 16.56 11.72
C TYR A 397 -10.17 15.11 11.73
N SER A 398 -9.70 14.37 12.72
CA SER A 398 -10.12 13.00 13.01
C SER A 398 -10.35 12.84 14.51
N SER A 399 -11.37 12.10 14.88
CA SER A 399 -11.60 11.71 16.26
C SER A 399 -11.82 10.21 16.36
N MET A 400 -11.54 9.64 17.53
CA MET A 400 -11.77 8.24 17.84
C MET A 400 -12.51 8.14 19.16
N SER A 401 -13.69 7.53 19.15
CA SER A 401 -14.33 7.02 20.37
C SER A 401 -13.97 5.56 20.51
N TYR A 402 -13.62 5.12 21.72
CA TYR A 402 -13.20 3.76 21.99
C TYR A 402 -13.92 3.20 23.23
N ASP A 403 -14.14 1.89 23.21
CA ASP A 403 -14.76 1.10 24.29
C ASP A 403 -14.05 -0.26 24.35
N SER A 404 -13.07 -0.40 25.24
CA SER A 404 -12.33 -1.62 25.49
C SER A 404 -12.83 -2.25 26.77
N ARG A 405 -13.11 -3.57 26.75
CA ARG A 405 -13.65 -4.27 27.91
C ARG A 405 -13.26 -5.73 27.95
N ALA A 406 -13.11 -6.25 29.17
CA ALA A 406 -12.96 -7.67 29.44
C ALA A 406 -13.62 -8.02 30.77
N THR A 407 -14.22 -9.20 30.83
CA THR A 407 -14.77 -9.76 32.07
C THR A 407 -14.16 -11.14 32.28
N VAL A 408 -13.65 -11.40 33.48
CA VAL A 408 -13.09 -12.70 33.89
C VAL A 408 -13.54 -13.05 35.31
N HIS A 409 -13.65 -14.35 35.57
CA HIS A 409 -13.86 -14.88 36.93
C HIS A 409 -12.54 -15.46 37.44
N TYR A 410 -12.17 -15.13 38.65
CA TYR A 410 -10.90 -15.54 39.20
C TYR A 410 -11.00 -15.94 40.67
N SER A 411 -10.11 -16.83 41.07
CA SER A 411 -9.86 -17.21 42.44
C SER A 411 -8.51 -16.70 42.91
N THR A 412 -8.42 -16.37 44.18
CA THR A 412 -7.16 -16.07 44.87
C THR A 412 -6.48 -17.34 45.43
N TYR A 413 -7.01 -18.51 45.18
CA TYR A 413 -6.52 -19.81 45.59
C TYR A 413 -6.37 -20.79 44.44
N LYS A 414 -5.38 -21.67 44.52
CA LYS A 414 -5.11 -22.71 43.50
C LYS A 414 -6.26 -23.68 43.27
N ASP A 415 -7.07 -23.96 44.28
CA ASP A 415 -8.17 -24.91 44.24
C ASP A 415 -9.52 -24.26 43.94
N LEU A 416 -9.49 -23.01 43.44
CA LEU A 416 -10.69 -22.25 43.04
C LEU A 416 -11.79 -22.19 44.10
N ARG A 417 -11.41 -22.16 45.40
CA ARG A 417 -12.36 -22.18 46.54
C ARG A 417 -13.11 -20.89 46.78
N ASP A 418 -12.68 -19.80 46.18
CA ASP A 418 -13.36 -18.51 46.08
C ASP A 418 -13.59 -18.17 44.60
N SER A 419 -14.60 -17.38 44.30
CA SER A 419 -14.92 -16.90 42.96
C SER A 419 -15.15 -15.39 43.04
N ASN A 420 -14.44 -14.66 42.26
CA ASN A 420 -14.54 -13.21 42.16
C ASN A 420 -14.72 -12.83 40.70
N GLU A 421 -15.54 -11.84 40.42
CA GLU A 421 -15.69 -11.28 39.06
C GLU A 421 -14.85 -10.01 38.95
N LEU A 422 -14.06 -9.91 37.85
CA LEU A 422 -13.37 -8.72 37.45
C LEU A 422 -13.93 -8.24 36.11
N ASN A 423 -14.41 -6.99 36.11
CA ASN A 423 -14.90 -6.34 34.90
C ASN A 423 -14.10 -5.07 34.66
N THR A 424 -13.10 -5.16 33.78
CA THR A 424 -12.21 -4.06 33.41
C THR A 424 -12.73 -3.34 32.18
N VAL A 425 -12.82 -2.01 32.26
CA VAL A 425 -13.32 -1.16 31.17
C VAL A 425 -12.42 0.04 30.97
N PHE A 426 -11.99 0.26 29.72
CA PHE A 426 -11.26 1.45 29.30
C PHE A 426 -12.02 2.13 28.16
N LYS A 427 -12.62 3.28 28.45
CA LYS A 427 -13.51 3.98 27.52
C LYS A 427 -13.23 5.47 27.47
N GLY A 428 -13.35 6.04 26.29
CA GLY A 428 -13.13 7.49 26.12
C GLY A 428 -13.13 7.93 24.67
N SER A 429 -12.50 9.08 24.43
CA SER A 429 -12.31 9.63 23.09
C SER A 429 -11.00 10.37 22.98
N ARG A 430 -10.46 10.42 21.77
CA ARG A 430 -9.26 11.16 21.37
C ARG A 430 -9.54 11.89 20.07
N ALA A 431 -8.79 12.96 19.79
CA ALA A 431 -8.87 13.68 18.53
C ALA A 431 -7.47 14.13 18.10
N VAL A 432 -7.30 14.26 16.80
CA VAL A 432 -6.12 14.83 16.16
C VAL A 432 -6.58 15.73 15.03
N ASP A 433 -5.95 16.89 14.89
CA ASP A 433 -6.18 17.80 13.78
C ASP A 433 -4.86 18.32 13.22
N ALA A 434 -4.89 18.80 11.99
CA ALA A 434 -3.75 19.39 11.32
C ALA A 434 -4.20 20.51 10.38
N LEU A 435 -3.46 21.60 10.38
CA LEU A 435 -3.57 22.67 9.38
C LEU A 435 -2.23 22.76 8.64
N GLU A 436 -2.23 22.36 7.38
CA GLU A 436 -1.03 22.24 6.59
C GLU A 436 -0.95 23.26 5.47
N LEU A 437 0.23 23.85 5.30
CA LEU A 437 0.58 24.69 4.19
C LEU A 437 1.59 23.95 3.30
N LEU A 438 1.20 23.68 2.05
CA LEU A 438 1.95 22.85 1.11
C LEU A 438 2.38 23.67 -0.10
N PRO A 439 3.51 24.36 -0.05
CA PRO A 439 4.06 25.09 -1.19
C PRO A 439 4.79 24.14 -2.15
N SER A 440 4.84 24.53 -3.42
CA SER A 440 5.70 23.94 -4.45
C SER A 440 6.26 25.01 -5.39
N LEU A 441 7.47 24.76 -5.87
CA LEU A 441 8.10 25.53 -6.93
C LEU A 441 8.84 24.58 -7.87
N SER A 442 8.66 24.74 -9.16
CA SER A 442 9.47 24.07 -10.19
C SER A 442 9.88 25.03 -11.27
N VAL A 443 11.07 24.79 -11.81
CA VAL A 443 11.62 25.47 -12.97
C VAL A 443 12.12 24.41 -13.92
N SER A 444 11.72 24.48 -15.18
CA SER A 444 12.23 23.59 -16.22
C SER A 444 12.77 24.38 -17.41
N TYR A 445 13.74 23.77 -18.08
CA TYR A 445 14.31 24.25 -19.32
C TYR A 445 14.29 23.14 -20.37
N GLY A 446 13.62 23.36 -21.48
CA GLY A 446 13.36 22.33 -22.46
C GLY A 446 13.48 22.75 -23.91
N GLY A 447 13.52 21.74 -24.75
CA GLY A 447 13.59 21.87 -26.22
C GLY A 447 13.35 20.51 -26.89
N ASN A 448 13.70 20.40 -28.18
CA ASN A 448 13.49 19.17 -28.95
C ASN A 448 14.26 17.94 -28.45
N TRP A 449 15.23 18.14 -27.57
CA TRP A 449 16.07 17.09 -26.98
C TRP A 449 15.46 16.53 -25.65
N GLY A 450 14.41 17.18 -25.15
CA GLY A 450 13.81 16.90 -23.86
C GLY A 450 13.85 18.10 -22.92
N ASN A 451 13.87 17.88 -21.63
CA ASN A 451 13.95 18.95 -20.62
C ASN A 451 14.79 18.55 -19.41
N VAL A 452 15.27 19.59 -18.71
CA VAL A 452 15.84 19.49 -17.37
C VAL A 452 14.98 20.31 -16.41
N TYR A 453 14.86 19.88 -15.16
CA TYR A 453 14.05 20.59 -14.17
C TYR A 453 14.68 20.59 -12.78
N ALA A 454 14.34 21.60 -12.00
CA ALA A 454 14.60 21.66 -10.58
C ALA A 454 13.29 21.93 -9.84
N SER A 455 13.07 21.30 -8.69
CA SER A 455 11.86 21.53 -7.91
C SER A 455 12.08 21.41 -6.42
N ALA A 456 11.22 22.12 -5.65
CA ALA A 456 11.09 22.02 -4.22
C ALA A 456 9.60 21.89 -3.87
N ARG A 457 9.21 20.84 -3.11
CA ARG A 457 7.81 20.55 -2.79
C ARG A 457 7.66 20.07 -1.36
N LYS A 458 6.63 20.54 -0.67
CA LYS A 458 6.24 20.05 0.65
C LYS A 458 5.12 19.03 0.51
N GLY A 459 5.20 17.96 1.29
CA GLY A 459 4.16 16.96 1.50
C GLY A 459 3.90 16.75 2.97
N PHE A 460 2.74 16.21 3.31
CA PHE A 460 2.42 15.78 4.66
C PHE A 460 1.67 14.45 4.66
N LYS A 461 1.73 13.77 5.79
CA LYS A 461 0.99 12.57 6.10
C LYS A 461 0.21 12.79 7.38
N ALA A 462 -1.09 12.51 7.36
CA ALA A 462 -1.97 12.79 8.48
C ALA A 462 -1.58 12.02 9.74
N GLY A 463 -1.86 12.58 10.90
CA GLY A 463 -1.83 11.88 12.18
C GLY A 463 -2.97 10.87 12.30
N GLY A 464 -3.00 10.11 13.39
CA GLY A 464 -4.00 9.07 13.60
C GLY A 464 -3.94 8.40 14.96
N PHE A 465 -4.44 7.15 15.03
CA PHE A 465 -4.66 6.46 16.29
C PHE A 465 -4.06 5.05 16.28
N ASN A 466 -3.41 4.68 17.38
CA ASN A 466 -2.83 3.36 17.63
C ASN A 466 -3.88 2.40 18.20
N THR A 467 -4.83 1.96 17.41
CA THR A 467 -5.92 1.06 17.86
C THR A 467 -5.40 -0.30 18.36
N GLN A 468 -4.23 -0.75 17.91
CA GLN A 468 -3.64 -2.03 18.31
C GLN A 468 -3.05 -2.02 19.73
N LEU A 469 -2.92 -0.87 20.38
CA LEU A 469 -2.43 -0.79 21.77
C LEU A 469 -3.51 -1.02 22.82
N PHE A 470 -4.77 -0.96 22.45
CA PHE A 470 -5.87 -0.94 23.42
C PHE A 470 -5.99 -2.26 24.21
N SER A 471 -5.77 -3.40 23.56
CA SER A 471 -5.73 -4.70 24.23
C SER A 471 -4.58 -4.81 25.25
N ASP A 472 -3.40 -4.26 24.94
CA ASP A 472 -2.26 -4.23 25.88
C ASP A 472 -2.54 -3.28 27.04
N ILE A 473 -3.14 -2.12 26.77
CA ILE A 473 -3.58 -1.17 27.79
C ILE A 473 -4.57 -1.83 28.75
N LEU A 474 -5.61 -2.47 28.22
CA LEU A 474 -6.63 -3.12 29.05
C LEU A 474 -6.06 -4.30 29.83
N LYS A 475 -5.16 -5.10 29.21
CA LYS A 475 -4.44 -6.19 29.89
C LYS A 475 -3.63 -5.68 31.08
N GLN A 476 -2.87 -4.57 30.93
CA GLN A 476 -2.13 -3.98 32.03
C GLN A 476 -3.04 -3.45 33.15
N GLN A 477 -4.13 -2.78 32.79
CA GLN A 477 -5.13 -2.33 33.77
C GLN A 477 -5.72 -3.50 34.53
N MET A 478 -6.11 -4.57 33.83
CA MET A 478 -6.66 -5.80 34.41
C MET A 478 -5.66 -6.45 35.39
N ILE A 479 -4.37 -6.56 35.03
CA ILE A 479 -3.33 -7.08 35.92
C ILE A 479 -3.24 -6.20 37.16
N GLY A 480 -3.20 -4.88 37.03
CA GLY A 480 -3.17 -3.93 38.14
C GLY A 480 -4.37 -4.08 39.08
N GLU A 481 -5.57 -4.27 38.56
CA GLU A 481 -6.80 -4.50 39.33
C GLU A 481 -6.74 -5.87 40.06
N LEU A 482 -6.25 -6.95 39.42
CA LEU A 482 -6.08 -8.26 40.01
C LEU A 482 -5.13 -8.25 41.23
N ILE A 483 -4.07 -7.45 41.15
CA ILE A 483 -3.08 -7.36 42.25
C ILE A 483 -3.44 -6.28 43.29
N GLY A 484 -4.57 -5.57 43.12
CA GLY A 484 -5.01 -4.51 44.02
C GLY A 484 -4.17 -3.21 43.91
N ASN A 485 -3.48 -3.02 42.81
CA ASN A 485 -2.68 -1.84 42.50
C ASN A 485 -3.07 -1.26 41.12
N PRO A 486 -4.31 -0.73 40.97
CA PRO A 486 -4.73 -0.17 39.69
C PRO A 486 -3.82 1.01 39.32
N GLN A 487 -3.25 0.98 38.13
CA GLN A 487 -2.41 2.03 37.56
C GLN A 487 -3.27 2.96 36.71
N ASP A 488 -3.00 4.27 36.78
CA ASP A 488 -3.50 5.20 35.79
C ASP A 488 -2.78 4.93 34.47
N VAL A 489 -3.54 4.54 33.46
CA VAL A 489 -2.98 4.20 32.16
C VAL A 489 -2.72 5.46 31.34
N ASP A 490 -1.48 5.66 30.91
CA ASP A 490 -1.14 6.70 29.97
C ASP A 490 -1.64 6.36 28.55
N ALA A 491 -2.71 7.03 28.15
CA ALA A 491 -3.27 6.90 26.81
C ALA A 491 -2.66 7.84 25.77
N SER A 492 -1.58 8.55 26.09
CA SER A 492 -0.93 9.50 25.16
C SER A 492 -0.36 8.77 23.93
N SER A 493 0.16 7.56 24.10
CA SER A 493 0.70 6.72 23.03
C SER A 493 -0.36 6.21 22.03
N THR A 494 -1.65 6.38 22.35
CA THR A 494 -2.74 6.00 21.44
C THR A 494 -2.94 6.97 20.28
N VAL A 495 -2.28 8.12 20.29
CA VAL A 495 -2.32 9.15 19.23
C VAL A 495 -0.91 9.35 18.68
N TYR A 496 -0.79 9.54 17.38
CA TYR A 496 0.45 9.97 16.73
C TYR A 496 0.22 11.19 15.86
N GLU A 497 1.25 12.05 15.81
CA GLU A 497 1.26 13.35 15.15
C GLU A 497 1.43 13.24 13.64
N PRO A 498 1.06 14.26 12.84
CA PRO A 498 1.37 14.36 11.43
C PRO A 498 2.87 14.33 11.14
N GLU A 499 3.23 13.75 9.99
CA GLU A 499 4.57 13.74 9.41
C GLU A 499 4.65 14.75 8.28
N GLU A 500 5.73 15.51 8.21
CA GLU A 500 5.99 16.46 7.15
C GLU A 500 7.30 16.16 6.41
N ASN A 501 7.34 16.39 5.12
CA ASN A 501 8.59 16.35 4.37
C ASN A 501 8.74 17.47 3.34
N TRP A 502 10.00 17.84 3.08
CA TRP A 502 10.40 18.62 1.95
C TRP A 502 11.17 17.74 0.97
N THR A 503 10.76 17.73 -0.29
CA THR A 503 11.43 17.04 -1.38
C THR A 503 12.04 18.05 -2.33
N TYR A 504 13.35 17.94 -2.57
CA TYR A 504 14.12 18.70 -3.54
C TYR A 504 14.59 17.77 -4.64
N GLU A 505 14.39 18.17 -5.89
CA GLU A 505 14.75 17.36 -7.06
C GLU A 505 15.50 18.19 -8.10
N LEU A 506 16.49 17.55 -8.75
CA LEU A 506 17.08 17.97 -10.00
C LEU A 506 16.96 16.79 -10.97
N GLY A 507 16.22 16.97 -12.06
CA GLY A 507 15.93 15.89 -12.98
C GLY A 507 16.06 16.29 -14.45
N ALA A 508 16.07 15.26 -15.31
CA ALA A 508 16.10 15.38 -16.75
C ALA A 508 15.24 14.28 -17.39
N HIS A 509 14.51 14.66 -18.43
CA HIS A 509 13.84 13.75 -19.36
C HIS A 509 14.36 14.05 -20.76
N LEU A 510 15.09 13.10 -21.36
CA LEU A 510 15.82 13.31 -22.59
C LEU A 510 15.31 12.35 -23.66
N SER A 511 15.05 12.88 -24.86
CA SER A 511 14.77 12.11 -26.06
C SER A 511 15.81 12.56 -27.15
N PRO A 512 17.09 12.13 -26.99
CA PRO A 512 18.19 12.69 -27.78
C PRO A 512 18.18 12.27 -29.25
N LEU A 513 17.41 11.24 -29.61
CA LEU A 513 17.28 10.80 -31.00
C LEU A 513 16.02 11.41 -31.62
N SER A 514 16.17 12.01 -32.80
CA SER A 514 15.09 12.68 -33.51
C SER A 514 13.90 11.76 -33.89
N ASN A 515 14.12 10.46 -33.92
CA ASN A 515 13.08 9.45 -34.19
C ASN A 515 12.30 9.02 -32.92
N GLY A 516 12.63 9.58 -31.75
CA GLY A 516 11.98 9.23 -30.48
C GLY A 516 12.26 7.82 -29.98
N ASN A 517 13.27 7.14 -30.52
CA ASN A 517 13.54 5.74 -30.15
C ASN A 517 14.30 5.58 -28.83
N LEU A 518 14.85 6.64 -28.26
CA LEU A 518 15.59 6.62 -27.01
C LEU A 518 15.03 7.65 -26.04
N ASP A 519 14.50 7.17 -24.93
CA ASP A 519 14.06 7.99 -23.80
C ASP A 519 14.92 7.69 -22.59
N ILE A 520 15.44 8.73 -21.96
CA ILE A 520 16.26 8.66 -20.76
C ILE A 520 15.65 9.58 -19.71
N SER A 521 15.46 9.06 -18.50
CA SER A 521 15.11 9.86 -17.33
C SER A 521 16.18 9.73 -16.26
N ALA A 522 16.54 10.84 -15.63
CA ALA A 522 17.49 10.87 -14.52
C ALA A 522 17.00 11.86 -13.47
N THR A 523 17.07 11.51 -12.20
CA THR A 523 16.67 12.40 -11.11
C THR A 523 17.62 12.21 -9.93
N LEU A 524 18.13 13.34 -9.41
CA LEU A 524 18.77 13.43 -8.09
C LEU A 524 17.74 13.99 -7.13
N PHE A 525 17.66 13.44 -5.93
CA PHE A 525 16.70 13.91 -4.92
C PHE A 525 17.32 14.01 -3.54
N TYR A 526 16.74 14.90 -2.73
CA TYR A 526 16.98 15.03 -1.30
C TYR A 526 15.63 15.25 -0.61
N ILE A 527 15.37 14.49 0.45
CA ILE A 527 14.15 14.58 1.27
C ILE A 527 14.57 14.84 2.72
N ASP A 528 14.01 15.87 3.34
CA ASP A 528 14.10 16.18 4.77
C ASP A 528 12.73 15.89 5.40
N CYS A 529 12.66 14.96 6.33
CA CYS A 529 11.44 14.50 6.98
C CYS A 529 11.47 14.79 8.48
N ARG A 530 10.38 15.34 9.00
CA ARG A 530 10.18 15.66 10.42
C ARG A 530 8.99 14.88 10.97
N ASN A 531 9.06 14.52 12.24
CA ASN A 531 8.05 13.71 12.91
C ASN A 531 7.71 12.43 12.13
N GLN A 532 8.74 11.77 11.59
CA GLN A 532 8.55 10.57 10.77
C GLN A 532 7.74 9.53 11.52
N GLN A 533 6.66 9.06 10.90
CA GLN A 533 5.81 8.01 11.44
C GLN A 533 6.43 6.64 11.14
N LEU A 534 6.80 5.93 12.19
CA LEU A 534 7.39 4.58 12.12
C LEU A 534 6.50 3.57 12.84
N THR A 535 6.40 2.38 12.27
CA THR A 535 5.84 1.24 12.99
C THR A 535 6.92 0.65 13.88
N VAL A 536 6.72 0.67 15.18
CA VAL A 536 7.60 0.10 16.19
C VAL A 536 6.91 -1.05 16.91
N PHE A 537 7.70 -1.99 17.41
CA PHE A 537 7.23 -3.06 18.29
C PHE A 537 7.55 -2.62 19.72
N PRO A 538 6.55 -2.48 20.61
CA PRO A 538 6.81 -2.22 22.01
C PRO A 538 7.72 -3.30 22.61
N ASP A 539 8.55 -2.93 23.56
CA ASP A 539 9.41 -3.90 24.24
C ASP A 539 8.61 -4.79 25.18
N GLY A 540 9.09 -6.02 25.42
CA GLY A 540 8.49 -7.00 26.30
C GLY A 540 7.44 -7.89 25.62
N GLU A 541 6.42 -8.33 26.40
CA GLU A 541 5.36 -9.27 25.99
C GLU A 541 4.16 -8.55 25.38
N SER A 542 4.39 -7.48 24.62
CA SER A 542 3.33 -6.76 23.94
C SER A 542 2.71 -7.61 22.83
N THR A 543 1.38 -7.56 22.74
CA THR A 543 0.60 -8.20 21.68
C THR A 543 0.40 -7.28 20.46
N GLY A 544 0.63 -5.99 20.61
CA GLY A 544 0.36 -4.96 19.61
C GLY A 544 1.60 -4.35 18.97
N ARG A 545 1.35 -3.53 17.98
CA ARG A 545 2.31 -2.66 17.29
C ARG A 545 1.80 -1.23 17.40
N MET A 546 2.70 -0.27 17.36
CA MET A 546 2.29 1.13 17.38
C MET A 546 2.99 1.95 16.30
N MET A 547 2.33 3.02 15.89
CA MET A 547 2.98 4.14 15.22
C MET A 547 3.61 5.03 16.26
N SER A 548 4.87 5.38 16.05
CA SER A 548 5.60 6.35 16.83
C SER A 548 6.16 7.43 15.92
N ASN A 549 6.22 8.66 16.40
CA ASN A 549 6.89 9.73 15.69
C ASN A 549 8.37 9.72 16.03
N ALA A 550 9.24 9.41 15.04
CA ALA A 550 10.67 9.66 15.12
C ALA A 550 10.93 11.17 14.99
N GLY A 551 12.05 11.66 15.52
CA GLY A 551 12.36 13.07 15.47
C GLY A 551 12.56 13.59 14.05
N ARG A 552 13.66 13.21 13.42
CA ARG A 552 14.02 13.67 12.05
C ARG A 552 14.77 12.61 11.27
N SER A 553 14.50 12.54 9.98
CA SER A 553 15.19 11.65 9.05
C SER A 553 15.42 12.34 7.70
N PHE A 554 16.30 11.76 6.89
CA PHE A 554 16.53 12.22 5.53
C PHE A 554 16.69 11.05 4.57
N SER A 555 16.43 11.32 3.30
CA SER A 555 16.80 10.42 2.22
C SER A 555 17.37 11.21 1.05
N ASN A 556 18.46 10.72 0.46
CA ASN A 556 18.99 11.26 -0.76
C ASN A 556 19.38 10.13 -1.71
N GLY A 557 19.35 10.42 -3.00
CA GLY A 557 19.64 9.37 -3.96
C GLY A 557 19.50 9.75 -5.41
N VAL A 558 19.52 8.72 -6.26
CA VAL A 558 19.45 8.84 -7.69
C VAL A 558 18.43 7.86 -8.27
N GLU A 559 17.79 8.27 -9.33
CA GLU A 559 16.88 7.47 -10.15
C GLU A 559 17.28 7.60 -11.61
N LEU A 560 17.40 6.48 -12.31
CA LEU A 560 17.70 6.41 -13.73
C LEU A 560 16.68 5.51 -14.41
N GLY A 561 16.22 5.91 -15.59
CA GLY A 561 15.35 5.12 -16.45
C GLY A 561 15.80 5.27 -17.90
N VAL A 562 15.81 4.18 -18.64
CA VAL A 562 16.15 4.16 -20.08
C VAL A 562 15.16 3.27 -20.81
N ARG A 563 14.58 3.78 -21.88
CA ARG A 563 13.83 2.99 -22.86
C ARG A 563 14.46 3.20 -24.24
N TYR A 564 14.82 2.11 -24.91
CA TYR A 564 15.44 2.15 -26.23
C TYR A 564 14.79 1.16 -27.20
N LEU A 565 14.34 1.68 -28.33
CA LEU A 565 13.75 0.92 -29.42
C LEU A 565 14.79 0.74 -30.52
N LEU A 566 15.25 -0.49 -30.75
CA LEU A 566 16.27 -0.82 -31.76
C LEU A 566 15.77 -1.93 -32.67
N GLY A 567 15.23 -1.56 -33.83
CA GLY A 567 14.63 -2.53 -34.75
C GLY A 567 13.48 -3.29 -34.09
N ASP A 568 13.61 -4.61 -33.99
CA ASP A 568 12.63 -5.49 -33.34
C ASP A 568 12.86 -5.66 -31.82
N PHE A 569 13.84 -4.96 -31.25
CA PHE A 569 14.14 -4.99 -29.82
C PHE A 569 13.61 -3.76 -29.11
N THR A 570 13.07 -3.98 -27.91
CA THR A 570 12.80 -2.94 -26.93
C THR A 570 13.60 -3.24 -25.67
N PHE A 571 14.42 -2.30 -25.24
CA PHE A 571 15.19 -2.37 -24.00
C PHE A 571 14.61 -1.37 -23.00
N ASP A 572 14.29 -1.85 -21.82
CA ASP A 572 13.92 -1.00 -20.68
C ASP A 572 14.88 -1.29 -19.54
N ALA A 573 15.42 -0.25 -18.92
CA ALA A 573 16.26 -0.36 -17.74
C ALA A 573 15.88 0.69 -16.70
N GLY A 574 15.90 0.32 -15.43
CA GLY A 574 15.65 1.21 -14.31
C GLY A 574 16.65 0.95 -13.18
N PHE A 575 17.11 2.01 -12.56
CA PHE A 575 17.97 1.97 -11.38
C PHE A 575 17.54 3.03 -10.39
N GLY A 576 17.40 2.65 -9.12
CA GLY A 576 17.15 3.53 -7.99
C GLY A 576 18.15 3.27 -6.89
N TYR A 577 18.68 4.32 -6.28
CA TYR A 577 19.46 4.28 -5.06
C TYR A 577 18.88 5.28 -4.06
N ALA A 578 18.65 4.85 -2.83
CA ALA A 578 18.16 5.68 -1.74
C ALA A 578 19.00 5.47 -0.49
N HIS A 579 19.58 6.55 0.01
CA HIS A 579 20.32 6.59 1.27
C HIS A 579 19.45 7.28 2.31
N ALA A 580 18.61 6.48 2.99
CA ALA A 580 17.62 6.95 3.96
C ALA A 580 18.06 6.59 5.38
N ARG A 581 18.20 7.62 6.26
CA ARG A 581 18.70 7.46 7.64
C ARG A 581 17.99 8.38 8.62
N PHE A 582 17.99 7.96 9.87
CA PHE A 582 17.64 8.82 11.00
C PHE A 582 18.71 9.90 11.22
N ILE A 583 18.26 11.13 11.43
CA ILE A 583 19.11 12.24 11.94
C ILE A 583 18.98 12.28 13.45
N GLU A 584 17.75 12.19 13.97
CA GLU A 584 17.39 12.24 15.38
C GLU A 584 16.32 11.18 15.66
N TYR A 585 16.68 10.16 16.39
CA TYR A 585 15.73 9.15 16.84
C TYR A 585 16.25 8.44 18.09
N ASN A 586 15.53 8.60 19.20
CA ASN A 586 15.79 7.89 20.44
C ASN A 586 14.63 6.95 20.74
N ARG A 587 14.95 5.70 21.10
CA ARG A 587 13.98 4.71 21.54
C ARG A 587 14.42 4.16 22.90
N GLY A 588 13.72 4.57 23.98
CA GLY A 588 14.23 4.36 25.32
C GLY A 588 15.61 4.97 25.47
N ASP A 589 16.57 4.18 25.95
CA ASP A 589 17.96 4.60 26.13
C ASP A 589 18.83 4.47 24.86
N ALA A 590 18.28 3.90 23.77
CA ALA A 590 19.01 3.68 22.53
C ALA A 590 18.95 4.91 21.61
N ASP A 591 20.14 5.46 21.28
CA ASP A 591 20.30 6.45 20.21
C ASP A 591 20.45 5.71 18.85
N LEU A 592 19.48 5.90 17.97
CA LEU A 592 19.41 5.30 16.65
C LEU A 592 19.81 6.26 15.52
N ALA A 593 20.34 7.44 15.84
CA ALA A 593 20.85 8.39 14.86
C ALA A 593 21.89 7.72 13.93
N GLY A 594 21.80 8.01 12.64
CA GLY A 594 22.68 7.44 11.62
C GLY A 594 22.32 6.01 11.16
N LYS A 595 21.37 5.32 11.79
CA LYS A 595 20.84 4.04 11.32
C LYS A 595 19.98 4.22 10.07
N PHE A 596 19.95 3.20 9.20
CA PHE A 596 19.07 3.19 8.03
C PHE A 596 17.62 3.00 8.42
N LEU A 597 16.73 3.62 7.66
CA LEU A 597 15.29 3.41 7.80
C LEU A 597 14.94 1.95 7.48
N PRO A 598 14.10 1.30 8.31
CA PRO A 598 13.73 -0.10 8.10
C PRO A 598 12.76 -0.29 6.94
N TYR A 599 12.66 -1.53 6.44
CA TYR A 599 11.76 -2.01 5.39
C TYR A 599 11.97 -1.42 3.99
N ALA A 600 12.81 -0.44 3.83
CA ALA A 600 13.10 0.18 2.54
C ALA A 600 14.39 -0.37 1.92
N PRO A 601 14.39 -0.83 0.66
CA PRO A 601 15.60 -1.23 -0.02
C PRO A 601 16.49 -0.02 -0.32
N ARG A 602 17.79 -0.23 -0.23
CA ARG A 602 18.76 0.80 -0.62
C ARG A 602 18.86 0.98 -2.13
N GLU A 603 18.75 -0.12 -2.86
CA GLU A 603 18.85 -0.16 -4.30
C GLU A 603 17.65 -0.89 -4.91
N THR A 604 17.20 -0.44 -6.07
CA THR A 604 16.25 -1.14 -6.94
C THR A 604 16.81 -1.19 -8.35
N TYR A 605 16.69 -2.35 -8.99
CA TYR A 605 17.16 -2.59 -10.34
C TYR A 605 16.06 -3.21 -11.18
N SER A 606 15.92 -2.78 -12.41
CA SER A 606 15.08 -3.44 -13.40
C SER A 606 15.75 -3.44 -14.75
N ALA A 607 15.67 -4.54 -15.47
CA ALA A 607 16.05 -4.64 -16.86
C ALA A 607 15.05 -5.53 -17.58
N ASN A 608 14.62 -5.14 -18.77
CA ASN A 608 13.72 -5.93 -19.58
C ASN A 608 14.14 -5.81 -21.05
N VAL A 609 14.16 -6.94 -21.73
CA VAL A 609 14.36 -7.01 -23.18
C VAL A 609 13.14 -7.68 -23.79
N ALA A 610 12.46 -6.98 -24.67
CA ALA A 610 11.42 -7.53 -25.51
C ALA A 610 11.94 -7.66 -26.94
N TYR A 611 11.88 -8.87 -27.49
CA TYR A 611 12.26 -9.16 -28.87
C TYR A 611 11.05 -9.59 -29.68
N ARG A 612 10.66 -8.78 -30.66
CA ARG A 612 9.63 -9.14 -31.62
C ARG A 612 10.24 -10.07 -32.66
N ILE A 613 9.94 -11.36 -32.54
CA ILE A 613 10.48 -12.40 -33.40
C ILE A 613 9.82 -12.28 -34.78
N PRO A 614 10.60 -12.04 -35.86
CA PRO A 614 10.06 -11.94 -37.20
C PRO A 614 9.60 -13.33 -37.69
N VAL A 615 8.29 -13.48 -37.88
CA VAL A 615 7.67 -14.72 -38.35
C VAL A 615 6.70 -14.41 -39.50
N PRO A 616 6.40 -15.40 -40.38
CA PRO A 616 5.39 -15.20 -41.40
C PRO A 616 4.04 -14.83 -40.81
N ARG A 617 3.32 -13.89 -41.43
CA ARG A 617 1.95 -13.49 -41.01
C ARG A 617 0.95 -14.65 -41.01
N SER A 618 1.24 -15.74 -41.73
CA SER A 618 0.47 -16.98 -41.68
C SER A 618 0.55 -17.67 -40.31
N PHE A 619 1.67 -17.49 -39.57
CA PHE A 619 1.90 -18.06 -38.24
C PHE A 619 1.44 -17.11 -37.13
N ALA A 620 1.82 -15.85 -37.14
CA ALA A 620 1.46 -14.87 -36.13
C ALA A 620 1.44 -13.43 -36.69
N ASN A 621 0.61 -12.57 -36.12
CA ASN A 621 0.69 -11.12 -36.27
C ASN A 621 1.70 -10.51 -35.33
N ILE A 622 1.75 -11.04 -34.09
CA ILE A 622 2.69 -10.68 -33.05
C ILE A 622 3.30 -11.96 -32.47
N PHE A 623 4.61 -11.99 -32.36
CA PHE A 623 5.32 -13.04 -31.64
C PHE A 623 6.48 -12.37 -30.90
N VAL A 624 6.36 -12.30 -29.56
CA VAL A 624 7.27 -11.52 -28.71
C VAL A 624 7.80 -12.39 -27.59
N LEU A 625 9.12 -12.39 -27.44
CA LEU A 625 9.81 -12.90 -26.27
C LEU A 625 10.17 -11.72 -25.36
N ASN A 626 9.74 -11.77 -24.11
CA ASN A 626 10.17 -10.84 -23.07
C ASN A 626 11.05 -11.58 -22.06
N VAL A 627 12.14 -10.96 -21.65
CA VAL A 627 12.99 -11.44 -20.55
C VAL A 627 13.22 -10.27 -19.62
N GLY A 628 12.82 -10.41 -18.38
CA GLY A 628 12.91 -9.37 -17.34
C GLY A 628 13.74 -9.84 -16.16
N TRP A 629 14.51 -8.93 -15.58
CA TRP A 629 15.23 -9.14 -14.34
C TRP A 629 15.00 -7.96 -13.39
N ASN A 630 14.56 -8.25 -12.15
CA ASN A 630 14.32 -7.27 -11.12
C ASN A 630 15.17 -7.59 -9.92
N GLY A 631 15.90 -6.61 -9.42
CA GLY A 631 16.74 -6.75 -8.25
C GLY A 631 16.35 -5.77 -7.15
N VAL A 632 16.42 -6.25 -5.93
CA VAL A 632 16.21 -5.48 -4.71
C VAL A 632 17.46 -5.53 -3.86
N GLY A 633 17.98 -4.38 -3.51
CA GLY A 633 19.17 -4.22 -2.68
C GLY A 633 18.91 -4.56 -1.21
N ARG A 634 19.88 -4.24 -0.38
CA ARG A 634 19.77 -4.56 1.04
C ARG A 634 18.60 -3.85 1.69
N ILE A 635 17.81 -4.60 2.47
CA ILE A 635 16.73 -4.13 3.33
C ILE A 635 17.13 -4.39 4.78
N TYR A 636 17.07 -3.40 5.66
CA TYR A 636 17.13 -3.60 7.11
C TYR A 636 15.71 -3.77 7.65
N TRP A 637 15.53 -4.72 8.56
CA TRP A 637 14.21 -5.07 9.08
C TRP A 637 13.86 -4.41 10.39
N ASN A 638 14.87 -3.99 11.16
CA ASN A 638 14.71 -3.32 12.45
C ASN A 638 15.49 -2.01 12.49
N GLU A 639 15.14 -1.14 13.42
CA GLU A 639 15.70 0.21 13.55
C GLU A 639 17.18 0.17 13.94
N GLU A 640 17.64 -0.87 14.68
CA GLU A 640 19.03 -1.07 15.07
C GLU A 640 19.92 -1.53 13.91
N ASN A 641 19.32 -1.94 12.78
CA ASN A 641 19.96 -2.49 11.60
C ASN A 641 20.73 -3.81 11.87
N THR A 642 20.27 -4.62 12.81
CA THR A 642 20.86 -5.92 13.15
C THR A 642 20.36 -7.05 12.31
N LEU A 643 19.13 -6.95 11.80
CA LEU A 643 18.51 -7.90 10.88
C LEU A 643 18.40 -7.31 9.48
N SER A 644 18.78 -8.06 8.46
CA SER A 644 18.70 -7.58 7.08
C SER A 644 18.48 -8.70 6.07
N GLN A 645 17.79 -8.36 4.97
CA GLN A 645 17.76 -9.12 3.74
C GLN A 645 18.91 -8.65 2.84
N PRO A 646 19.82 -9.53 2.40
CA PRO A 646 20.81 -9.16 1.39
C PRO A 646 20.17 -8.93 0.03
N PHE A 647 20.94 -8.46 -0.95
CA PHE A 647 20.50 -8.34 -2.34
C PHE A 647 19.90 -9.66 -2.84
N TYR A 648 18.79 -9.57 -3.58
CA TYR A 648 18.23 -10.67 -4.35
C TYR A 648 17.75 -10.18 -5.74
N GLY A 649 17.69 -11.10 -6.71
CA GLY A 649 17.27 -10.79 -8.07
C GLY A 649 16.36 -11.87 -8.66
N LEU A 650 15.26 -11.41 -9.27
CA LEU A 650 14.20 -12.28 -9.80
C LEU A 650 14.20 -12.23 -11.32
N LEU A 651 14.45 -13.39 -11.96
CA LEU A 651 14.35 -13.54 -13.39
C LEU A 651 12.92 -13.92 -13.79
N SER A 652 12.37 -13.25 -14.78
CA SER A 652 11.07 -13.55 -15.39
C SER A 652 11.18 -13.64 -16.90
N ALA A 653 10.31 -14.42 -17.53
CA ALA A 653 10.19 -14.46 -18.98
C ALA A 653 8.74 -14.69 -19.41
N SER A 654 8.38 -14.17 -20.57
CA SER A 654 7.12 -14.49 -21.23
C SER A 654 7.30 -14.61 -22.75
N LEU A 655 6.52 -15.50 -23.36
CA LEU A 655 6.44 -15.68 -24.80
C LEU A 655 4.98 -15.43 -25.22
N VAL A 656 4.74 -14.39 -25.99
CA VAL A 656 3.41 -13.94 -26.43
C VAL A 656 3.24 -14.22 -27.90
N TRP A 657 2.16 -14.92 -28.25
CA TRP A 657 1.75 -15.21 -29.63
C TRP A 657 0.35 -14.64 -29.87
N GLU A 658 0.17 -13.91 -30.98
CA GLU A 658 -1.13 -13.39 -31.38
C GLU A 658 -1.37 -13.62 -32.88
N LYS A 659 -2.54 -14.07 -33.22
CA LYS A 659 -3.01 -14.21 -34.61
C LYS A 659 -4.50 -13.91 -34.75
N GLY A 660 -4.81 -12.87 -35.52
CA GLY A 660 -6.21 -12.40 -35.70
C GLY A 660 -6.83 -12.01 -34.36
N HIS A 661 -7.88 -12.69 -33.98
CA HIS A 661 -8.57 -12.48 -32.70
C HIS A 661 -8.03 -13.30 -31.54
N TRP A 662 -7.12 -14.26 -31.80
CA TRP A 662 -6.61 -15.21 -30.80
C TRP A 662 -5.21 -14.83 -30.35
N GLY A 663 -4.97 -15.05 -29.09
CA GLY A 663 -3.62 -14.98 -28.54
C GLY A 663 -3.40 -15.99 -27.44
N ALA A 664 -2.14 -16.31 -27.23
CA ALA A 664 -1.67 -17.18 -26.16
C ALA A 664 -0.36 -16.62 -25.58
N SER A 665 -0.17 -16.79 -24.30
CA SER A 665 1.13 -16.50 -23.68
C SER A 665 1.54 -17.61 -22.72
N LEU A 666 2.85 -17.88 -22.72
CA LEU A 666 3.52 -18.68 -21.70
C LEU A 666 4.36 -17.73 -20.86
N TRP A 667 4.24 -17.80 -19.55
CA TRP A 667 4.98 -16.92 -18.66
C TRP A 667 5.57 -17.69 -17.47
N GLY A 668 6.66 -17.15 -16.92
CA GLY A 668 7.28 -17.66 -15.71
C GLY A 668 7.93 -16.54 -14.91
N LYS A 669 7.87 -16.65 -13.60
CA LYS A 669 8.45 -15.69 -12.64
C LYS A 669 9.32 -16.42 -11.64
N ASN A 670 10.31 -15.70 -11.10
CA ASN A 670 11.34 -16.26 -10.22
C ASN A 670 11.94 -17.56 -10.82
N LEU A 671 12.34 -17.50 -12.10
CA LEU A 671 12.80 -18.66 -12.87
C LEU A 671 14.06 -19.34 -12.30
N LEU A 672 14.81 -18.66 -11.46
CA LEU A 672 15.99 -19.17 -10.78
C LEU A 672 15.68 -19.76 -9.40
N ASP A 673 14.40 -19.77 -8.99
CA ASP A 673 13.91 -20.20 -7.67
C ASP A 673 14.68 -19.55 -6.51
N GLU A 674 14.97 -18.25 -6.65
CA GLU A 674 15.66 -17.47 -5.63
C GLU A 674 14.87 -17.46 -4.33
N LYS A 675 15.55 -17.73 -3.21
CA LYS A 675 14.96 -17.69 -1.85
C LYS A 675 15.25 -16.34 -1.20
N TYR A 676 14.21 -15.64 -0.84
CA TYR A 676 14.31 -14.30 -0.24
C TYR A 676 13.16 -14.06 0.73
N ASN A 677 13.38 -13.18 1.70
CA ASN A 677 12.35 -12.75 2.63
C ASN A 677 11.72 -11.44 2.13
N THR A 678 10.41 -11.37 2.20
CA THR A 678 9.64 -10.20 1.79
C THR A 678 9.27 -9.31 2.96
N PHE A 679 9.22 -9.87 4.17
CA PHE A 679 8.72 -9.19 5.33
C PHE A 679 9.25 -9.79 6.62
N TYR A 680 9.41 -8.93 7.65
CA TYR A 680 9.78 -9.28 9.02
C TYR A 680 8.67 -8.86 9.99
N PHE A 681 8.43 -9.71 10.96
CA PHE A 681 7.45 -9.50 12.00
C PHE A 681 7.97 -10.01 13.33
N ARG A 682 7.64 -9.32 14.43
CA ARG A 682 7.97 -9.76 15.78
C ARG A 682 6.68 -9.88 16.61
N SER A 683 6.52 -10.99 17.32
CA SER A 683 5.42 -11.23 18.25
C SER A 683 5.92 -12.01 19.47
N ILE A 684 5.52 -11.58 20.65
CA ILE A 684 5.87 -12.20 21.95
C ILE A 684 7.37 -12.55 22.04
N GLY A 685 8.24 -11.60 21.63
CA GLY A 685 9.69 -11.78 21.66
C GLY A 685 10.27 -12.70 20.59
N ASN A 686 9.46 -13.35 19.75
CA ASN A 686 9.89 -14.20 18.65
C ASN A 686 9.95 -13.44 17.34
N ASP A 687 10.92 -13.77 16.49
CA ASP A 687 11.14 -13.19 15.18
C ASP A 687 10.59 -14.10 14.09
N PHE A 688 9.86 -13.51 13.12
CA PHE A 688 9.24 -14.22 12.02
C PHE A 688 9.55 -13.57 10.69
N PHE A 689 9.66 -14.38 9.62
CA PHE A 689 9.79 -13.89 8.26
C PHE A 689 8.74 -14.48 7.34
N ALA A 690 8.20 -13.65 6.43
CA ALA A 690 7.51 -14.10 5.24
C ALA A 690 8.52 -14.31 4.11
N GLN A 691 8.38 -15.40 3.38
CA GLN A 691 9.22 -15.70 2.22
C GLN A 691 8.53 -15.24 0.92
N GLY A 692 9.33 -14.91 -0.08
CA GLY A 692 8.86 -14.62 -1.42
C GLY A 692 8.40 -15.88 -2.16
N LYS A 693 7.48 -15.70 -3.11
CA LYS A 693 6.94 -16.82 -3.92
C LYS A 693 8.06 -17.56 -4.65
N PRO A 694 8.05 -18.92 -4.63
CA PRO A 694 9.02 -19.72 -5.36
C PRO A 694 8.84 -19.57 -6.87
N LEU A 695 9.63 -20.30 -7.66
CA LEU A 695 9.43 -20.42 -9.11
C LEU A 695 7.97 -20.77 -9.40
N HIS A 696 7.35 -19.98 -10.27
CA HIS A 696 5.98 -20.23 -10.73
C HIS A 696 5.80 -19.82 -12.19
N PHE A 697 4.87 -20.46 -12.86
CA PHE A 697 4.63 -20.28 -14.29
C PHE A 697 3.17 -20.57 -14.65
N GLY A 698 2.78 -20.20 -15.85
CA GLY A 698 1.44 -20.45 -16.34
C GLY A 698 1.29 -20.19 -17.84
N VAL A 699 0.09 -20.49 -18.30
CA VAL A 699 -0.36 -20.29 -19.69
C VAL A 699 -1.61 -19.45 -19.67
N SER A 700 -1.65 -18.43 -20.54
CA SER A 700 -2.85 -17.61 -20.76
C SER A 700 -3.32 -17.77 -22.21
N LEU A 701 -4.63 -17.86 -22.38
CA LEU A 701 -5.30 -17.81 -23.68
C LEU A 701 -6.21 -16.59 -23.71
N HIS A 702 -6.18 -15.81 -24.77
CA HIS A 702 -7.07 -14.66 -24.90
C HIS A 702 -7.71 -14.56 -26.30
N VAL A 703 -8.91 -13.97 -26.31
CA VAL A 703 -9.68 -13.71 -27.52
C VAL A 703 -10.11 -12.25 -27.49
N ASN A 704 -9.85 -11.54 -28.59
CA ASN A 704 -10.27 -10.15 -28.82
C ASN A 704 -11.24 -10.13 -30.04
N LEU A 705 -12.53 -9.82 -29.80
CA LEU A 705 -13.60 -9.82 -30.79
C LEU A 705 -14.13 -8.42 -31.06
#